data_8ad71c66a7b0d71346190965dd4192ef
#
_entry.id   8ad71c66a7b0d71346190965dd4192ef
#
_cell.length_a   1.000
_cell.length_b   1.000
_cell.length_c   1.000
_cell.angle_alpha   90.00
_cell.angle_beta   90.00
_cell.angle_gamma   90.00
#
_symmetry.space_group_name_H-M   'P 1'
#
loop_
_entity.id
_entity.type
_entity.pdbx_description
1 polymer ?
#
loop_
_entity_poly.entity_id
_entity_poly.type
_entity_poly.pdbx_seq_one_letter_code
_entity_poly.pdbx_strand_id
1 'polypeptide(L)'
;MQPETRHLRARATHTLEFQSSPCDPLREPVAELMFHFAWDFLDVHSITSLCTAAPVMSSYGKLRAEASHLSIKDIDRIRAPLDHSKKTSSISPTRARDLAKILLLCDFNVGSLIRCLGGNYTSEFLDYASIDACLLSLSSIPIDPGEPRHDFNLLHHLFHEHVPFKADFRCSRADMLFRNTYNNHRASDPHLPSIRKKSAVDVTKSYSLALPRWILRFLDGLLLAALGYATREVKGKVKGRQVNDPSALLSGPDDSGALNSHIDRNDPIAMPKVHYQTALQRLWKRIYNLRLDNPDEDIIIYKDDLVSAFRRLRYHPDVAAAYSFVLDDFLIIPIGMVFGARDAPSLFCMLSELRSFASRYAARLPVARPPSSLIDQVTFSSPPATSPPQRAFPDTKNKGIPGTSPGHQPTFVDDTLLAEMRSIIRLAAENSVLTASIFLGHSDLVEEPISLEKFERFFSHLNETLGFVTNSRSLSASYPEDKKESLLNLLQSSDWTPKSIHPIRTLAKILGKVRHLSQILPFGTHLSIHLQLCLSRFILKRIKNIHSSSDMKNALKAAWSSRSAMRISHAAARDLRHLQSLLISQEPAVWHRPLSLLIPKDPNFIGQSDACNIAMGGLSQVLRFQWRLSNAAFSGLPPWKEQPLVGPQWHINIHEFLGIIINTFFMMFSFAYHHRQGSPIIPDLDGWIFLLEADNTSALSWMRRLSRNREPHIVQLCHLYSHLVFHFNNLFPSRFDGQHLAGILNVEADALSRPQKFPTYATLFHSFPGMQSLPAYRTPPPLISAINACLSRTSTKETLNDVTDLLSFGKLNSFRLGAKHWESKTLL
;
A
#
# COMPACT_ATOMS: atom_id res chain seq x y z
N MET A 1 4.34 -34.56 -18.17
CA MET A 1 3.56 -33.51 -18.84
C MET A 1 4.27 -32.20 -18.66
N GLN A 2 5.11 -31.89 -19.58
CA GLN A 2 5.68 -30.56 -19.87
C GLN A 2 6.06 -30.57 -21.32
N PRO A 3 5.51 -29.73 -22.15
CA PRO A 3 6.31 -29.06 -23.15
C PRO A 3 5.74 -27.68 -23.57
N GLU A 4 5.79 -26.67 -22.72
CA GLU A 4 5.46 -25.32 -23.19
C GLU A 4 6.47 -24.22 -22.76
N THR A 5 7.52 -24.62 -22.05
CA THR A 5 8.52 -23.63 -21.56
C THR A 5 9.68 -23.40 -22.54
N ARG A 6 9.73 -24.07 -23.69
CA ARG A 6 10.83 -23.89 -24.66
C ARG A 6 10.64 -22.78 -25.68
N HIS A 7 9.43 -22.29 -25.90
CA HIS A 7 9.19 -21.23 -26.92
C HIS A 7 9.37 -19.79 -26.42
N LEU A 8 9.39 -19.56 -25.10
CA LEU A 8 9.57 -18.22 -24.57
C LEU A 8 11.05 -17.77 -24.47
N ARG A 9 12.01 -18.71 -24.51
CA ARG A 9 13.45 -18.37 -24.49
C ARG A 9 14.03 -17.96 -25.83
N ALA A 10 13.38 -18.28 -26.95
CA ALA A 10 13.89 -17.95 -28.27
C ALA A 10 13.51 -16.55 -28.80
N ARG A 11 12.61 -15.83 -28.12
CA ARG A 11 12.25 -14.43 -28.48
C ARG A 11 13.00 -13.35 -27.73
N ALA A 12 13.79 -13.71 -26.73
CA ALA A 12 14.53 -12.74 -25.89
C ALA A 12 15.93 -12.39 -26.43
N THR A 13 16.34 -12.93 -27.58
CA THR A 13 17.66 -12.71 -28.18
C THR A 13 17.66 -11.99 -29.52
N HIS A 14 16.55 -11.34 -29.89
CA HIS A 14 16.66 -10.28 -30.87
C HIS A 14 17.08 -8.99 -30.15
N THR A 15 18.35 -8.90 -29.79
CA THR A 15 19.06 -7.64 -29.77
C THR A 15 18.78 -7.00 -31.11
N LEU A 16 18.02 -5.92 -31.13
CA LEU A 16 18.02 -4.97 -32.21
C LEU A 16 19.45 -4.42 -32.25
N GLU A 17 20.29 -5.05 -33.06
CA GLU A 17 21.47 -4.38 -33.60
C GLU A 17 20.95 -3.21 -34.42
N PHE A 18 20.74 -2.09 -33.78
CA PHE A 18 20.71 -0.81 -34.43
C PHE A 18 22.13 -0.56 -34.93
N GLN A 19 22.36 -0.89 -36.16
CA GLN A 19 23.47 -0.28 -36.90
C GLN A 19 23.32 1.22 -36.73
N SER A 20 24.26 1.81 -35.96
CA SER A 20 24.46 3.25 -35.96
C SER A 20 24.92 3.69 -37.34
N SER A 21 23.99 3.83 -38.26
CA SER A 21 24.24 4.62 -39.46
C SER A 21 24.43 6.06 -38.99
N PRO A 22 25.54 6.70 -39.27
CA PRO A 22 25.67 8.13 -39.12
C PRO A 22 24.51 8.77 -39.89
N CYS A 23 23.77 9.69 -39.22
CA CYS A 23 22.73 10.48 -39.85
C CYS A 23 23.28 11.10 -41.12
N ASP A 24 22.98 10.53 -42.29
CA ASP A 24 23.23 11.16 -43.58
C ASP A 24 22.13 12.20 -43.76
N PRO A 25 22.43 13.50 -43.69
CA PRO A 25 21.41 14.53 -43.54
C PRO A 25 20.63 14.81 -44.83
N LEU A 26 20.90 14.12 -45.94
CA LEU A 26 20.40 14.53 -47.24
C LEU A 26 20.06 13.35 -48.18
N ARG A 27 19.14 12.47 -47.78
CA ARG A 27 18.47 11.63 -48.78
C ARG A 27 16.98 11.89 -48.79
N GLU A 28 16.55 12.32 -49.98
CA GLU A 28 15.19 12.58 -50.32
C GLU A 28 14.19 11.56 -49.81
N PRO A 29 13.37 11.96 -48.93
CA PRO A 29 12.02 11.42 -48.89
C PRO A 29 10.94 12.50 -48.66
N VAL A 30 11.30 13.76 -48.82
CA VAL A 30 10.36 14.82 -48.48
C VAL A 30 9.24 14.95 -49.50
N ALA A 31 9.52 14.72 -50.77
CA ALA A 31 8.49 14.70 -51.82
C ALA A 31 7.59 13.45 -51.63
N GLU A 32 8.21 12.32 -51.32
CA GLU A 32 7.52 11.05 -51.04
C GLU A 32 6.75 11.13 -49.74
N LEU A 33 7.31 11.69 -48.67
CA LEU A 33 6.63 11.94 -47.40
C LEU A 33 5.49 12.95 -47.53
N MET A 34 5.66 13.99 -48.32
CA MET A 34 4.65 14.96 -48.69
C MET A 34 3.55 14.34 -49.52
N PHE A 35 3.91 13.44 -50.44
CA PHE A 35 2.98 12.73 -51.30
C PHE A 35 2.17 11.69 -50.51
N HIS A 36 2.81 10.88 -49.68
CA HIS A 36 2.12 9.94 -48.79
C HIS A 36 1.26 10.65 -47.75
N PHE A 37 1.79 11.72 -47.16
CA PHE A 37 1.01 12.53 -46.21
C PHE A 37 -0.23 13.17 -46.85
N ALA A 38 -0.13 13.62 -48.12
CA ALA A 38 -1.26 14.17 -48.87
C ALA A 38 -2.27 13.06 -49.25
N TRP A 39 -1.80 11.86 -49.64
CA TRP A 39 -2.66 10.73 -49.98
C TRP A 39 -3.37 10.15 -48.75
N ASP A 40 -2.66 9.89 -47.66
CA ASP A 40 -3.27 9.43 -46.37
C ASP A 40 -4.30 10.45 -45.86
N PHE A 41 -4.07 11.75 -46.17
CA PHE A 41 -4.98 12.81 -45.78
C PHE A 41 -6.21 12.90 -46.67
N LEU A 42 -6.08 12.60 -47.95
CA LEU A 42 -7.19 12.64 -48.89
C LEU A 42 -8.14 11.45 -48.77
N ASP A 43 -7.66 10.32 -48.27
CA ASP A 43 -8.43 9.10 -48.11
C ASP A 43 -9.31 9.10 -46.85
N VAL A 44 -8.99 9.90 -45.85
CA VAL A 44 -9.61 9.81 -44.51
C VAL A 44 -10.53 10.99 -44.16
N HIS A 45 -10.46 12.16 -44.86
CA HIS A 45 -11.18 13.35 -44.37
C HIS A 45 -11.65 14.33 -45.45
N SER A 46 -12.82 14.92 -45.13
CA SER A 46 -13.47 15.99 -45.88
C SER A 46 -12.59 17.24 -46.10
N ILE A 47 -12.99 18.10 -47.01
CA ILE A 47 -12.33 19.39 -47.35
C ILE A 47 -11.90 20.22 -46.12
N THR A 48 -12.58 20.11 -44.99
CA THR A 48 -12.26 20.76 -43.73
C THR A 48 -10.87 20.33 -43.16
N SER A 49 -10.47 19.08 -43.41
CA SER A 49 -9.18 18.55 -42.96
C SER A 49 -8.00 19.11 -43.80
N LEU A 50 -8.23 19.39 -45.04
CA LEU A 50 -7.22 20.05 -45.93
C LEU A 50 -6.92 21.48 -45.49
N CYS A 51 -7.92 22.24 -45.06
CA CYS A 51 -7.73 23.59 -44.51
C CYS A 51 -6.89 23.62 -43.22
N THR A 52 -6.94 22.55 -42.40
CA THR A 52 -6.11 22.45 -41.19
C THR A 52 -4.69 21.97 -41.47
N ALA A 53 -4.42 21.34 -42.63
CA ALA A 53 -3.08 20.87 -42.99
C ALA A 53 -2.15 21.99 -43.47
N ALA A 54 -2.70 22.97 -44.20
CA ALA A 54 -1.92 24.05 -44.79
C ALA A 54 -1.05 24.82 -43.78
N PRO A 55 -1.54 25.23 -42.59
CA PRO A 55 -0.70 25.87 -41.55
C PRO A 55 0.41 24.98 -41.04
N VAL A 56 0.18 23.67 -40.94
CA VAL A 56 1.18 22.70 -40.48
C VAL A 56 2.28 22.53 -41.50
N MET A 57 1.93 22.44 -42.78
CA MET A 57 2.90 22.33 -43.87
C MET A 57 3.74 23.63 -44.05
N SER A 58 3.12 24.79 -43.82
CA SER A 58 3.85 26.05 -43.77
C SER A 58 4.85 26.09 -42.61
N SER A 59 4.44 25.59 -41.44
CA SER A 59 5.30 25.50 -40.24
C SER A 59 6.44 24.52 -40.46
N TYR A 60 6.18 23.38 -41.10
CA TYR A 60 7.19 22.39 -41.48
C TYR A 60 8.21 22.99 -42.46
N GLY A 61 7.77 23.63 -43.54
CA GLY A 61 8.65 24.25 -44.53
C GLY A 61 9.59 25.30 -43.92
N LYS A 62 9.06 26.13 -42.99
CA LYS A 62 9.89 27.08 -42.23
C LYS A 62 10.88 26.38 -41.31
N LEU A 63 10.46 25.33 -40.59
CA LEU A 63 11.34 24.58 -39.71
C LEU A 63 12.48 23.93 -40.48
N ARG A 64 12.19 23.33 -41.65
CA ARG A 64 13.18 22.72 -42.53
C ARG A 64 14.21 23.72 -43.02
N ALA A 65 13.78 24.89 -43.49
CA ALA A 65 14.66 25.94 -43.91
C ALA A 65 15.59 26.43 -42.78
N GLU A 66 15.06 26.54 -41.57
CA GLU A 66 15.86 26.90 -40.39
C GLU A 66 16.82 25.78 -39.96
N ALA A 67 16.40 24.50 -40.01
CA ALA A 67 17.23 23.37 -39.63
C ALA A 67 18.42 23.15 -40.54
N SER A 68 18.29 23.45 -41.87
CA SER A 68 19.38 23.35 -42.83
C SER A 68 20.53 24.35 -42.60
N HIS A 69 20.31 25.37 -41.79
CA HIS A 69 21.31 26.37 -41.41
C HIS A 69 21.89 26.18 -40.00
N LEU A 70 21.52 25.12 -39.27
CA LEU A 70 22.07 24.85 -37.95
C LEU A 70 23.55 24.48 -38.02
N SER A 71 24.34 25.27 -37.30
CA SER A 71 25.76 24.93 -37.07
C SER A 71 25.94 23.97 -35.89
N ILE A 72 27.13 23.34 -35.83
CA ILE A 72 27.48 22.52 -34.65
C ILE A 72 27.38 23.35 -33.36
N LYS A 73 27.85 24.62 -33.41
CA LYS A 73 27.76 25.54 -32.26
C LYS A 73 26.29 25.80 -31.79
N ASP A 74 25.35 25.86 -32.77
CA ASP A 74 23.93 26.00 -32.44
C ASP A 74 23.38 24.73 -31.77
N ILE A 75 23.76 23.55 -32.24
CA ILE A 75 23.41 22.27 -31.65
C ILE A 75 23.94 22.19 -30.24
N ASP A 76 25.21 22.54 -30.00
CA ASP A 76 25.81 22.54 -28.67
C ASP A 76 25.11 23.51 -27.73
N ARG A 77 24.75 24.71 -28.20
CA ARG A 77 23.93 25.67 -27.43
C ARG A 77 22.55 25.12 -27.05
N ILE A 78 21.91 24.41 -27.98
CA ILE A 78 20.60 23.76 -27.73
C ILE A 78 20.76 22.58 -26.76
N ARG A 79 21.86 21.86 -26.83
CA ARG A 79 22.20 20.76 -25.92
C ARG A 79 22.47 21.24 -24.49
N ALA A 80 23.00 22.45 -24.34
CA ALA A 80 23.37 22.98 -23.05
C ALA A 80 22.19 22.95 -22.07
N PRO A 81 22.41 22.48 -20.82
CA PRO A 81 21.40 22.44 -19.79
C PRO A 81 20.79 23.83 -19.57
N LEU A 82 19.51 23.87 -19.23
CA LEU A 82 18.87 25.11 -18.84
C LEU A 82 19.34 25.50 -17.44
N ASP A 83 19.49 26.79 -17.21
CA ASP A 83 19.82 27.32 -15.89
C ASP A 83 18.70 27.04 -14.88
N HIS A 84 18.90 26.08 -14.01
CA HIS A 84 17.94 25.63 -13.00
C HIS A 84 17.69 26.65 -11.90
N SER A 85 18.60 27.62 -11.72
CA SER A 85 18.45 28.69 -10.74
C SER A 85 17.35 29.68 -11.13
N LYS A 86 17.02 29.80 -12.42
CA LYS A 86 15.98 30.69 -12.91
C LYS A 86 14.60 30.12 -12.67
N LYS A 87 13.78 30.81 -11.89
CA LYS A 87 12.36 30.51 -11.70
C LYS A 87 11.58 30.77 -13.00
N THR A 88 11.49 29.79 -13.87
CA THR A 88 10.67 29.86 -15.08
C THR A 88 9.20 29.59 -14.74
N SER A 89 8.31 30.45 -15.22
CA SER A 89 6.86 30.32 -15.06
C SER A 89 6.16 29.80 -16.34
N SER A 90 6.87 29.75 -17.46
CA SER A 90 6.35 29.38 -18.78
C SER A 90 7.37 28.60 -19.59
N ILE A 91 6.86 27.75 -20.49
CA ILE A 91 7.68 27.02 -21.48
C ILE A 91 8.10 27.99 -22.56
N SER A 92 9.38 27.96 -22.94
CA SER A 92 9.92 28.81 -24.05
C SER A 92 9.52 28.29 -25.41
N PRO A 93 8.75 29.01 -26.21
CA PRO A 93 8.42 28.62 -27.58
C PRO A 93 9.66 28.54 -28.49
N THR A 94 10.64 29.43 -28.29
CA THR A 94 11.90 29.42 -29.02
C THR A 94 12.68 28.13 -28.77
N ARG A 95 12.84 27.73 -27.51
CA ARG A 95 13.52 26.45 -27.13
C ARG A 95 12.78 25.25 -27.71
N ALA A 96 11.46 25.24 -27.65
CA ALA A 96 10.64 24.16 -28.22
C ALA A 96 10.88 24.05 -29.75
N ARG A 97 10.96 25.18 -30.43
CA ARG A 97 11.26 25.24 -31.86
C ARG A 97 12.68 24.78 -32.17
N ASP A 98 13.66 25.16 -31.36
CA ASP A 98 15.05 24.72 -31.53
C ASP A 98 15.18 23.19 -31.35
N LEU A 99 14.52 22.61 -30.37
CA LEU A 99 14.45 21.13 -30.21
C LEU A 99 13.76 20.45 -31.40
N ALA A 100 12.75 21.10 -31.96
CA ALA A 100 12.08 20.60 -33.16
C ALA A 100 13.00 20.57 -34.40
N LYS A 101 13.95 21.52 -34.54
CA LYS A 101 14.95 21.51 -35.63
C LYS A 101 15.87 20.29 -35.48
N ILE A 102 16.33 19.98 -34.26
CA ILE A 102 17.16 18.79 -34.03
C ILE A 102 16.34 17.51 -34.28
N LEU A 103 15.08 17.48 -33.84
CA LEU A 103 14.18 16.35 -34.08
C LEU A 103 14.01 16.07 -35.60
N LEU A 104 13.90 17.12 -36.40
CA LEU A 104 13.85 17.01 -37.87
C LEU A 104 15.16 16.38 -38.41
N LEU A 105 16.33 16.79 -37.91
CA LEU A 105 17.61 16.19 -38.27
C LEU A 105 17.74 14.72 -37.80
N CYS A 106 16.98 14.35 -36.78
CA CYS A 106 16.86 12.96 -36.32
C CYS A 106 15.72 12.19 -37.01
N ASP A 107 15.23 12.64 -38.14
CA ASP A 107 14.13 12.03 -38.90
C ASP A 107 12.87 11.77 -38.08
N PHE A 108 12.50 12.75 -37.28
CA PHE A 108 11.39 12.70 -36.30
C PHE A 108 11.44 11.55 -35.30
N ASN A 109 12.58 10.94 -35.11
CA ASN A 109 12.77 9.92 -34.08
C ASN A 109 13.06 10.56 -32.72
N VAL A 110 12.13 10.44 -31.78
CA VAL A 110 12.24 11.02 -30.41
C VAL A 110 13.38 10.40 -29.62
N GLY A 111 13.60 9.09 -29.75
CA GLY A 111 14.72 8.42 -29.10
C GLY A 111 16.06 8.96 -29.58
N SER A 112 16.20 9.16 -30.90
CA SER A 112 17.39 9.77 -31.47
C SER A 112 17.58 11.23 -31.04
N LEU A 113 16.49 12.01 -30.95
CA LEU A 113 16.55 13.35 -30.33
C LEU A 113 17.10 13.31 -28.90
N ILE A 114 16.56 12.43 -28.04
CA ILE A 114 17.00 12.32 -26.65
C ILE A 114 18.48 11.93 -26.62
N ARG A 115 18.93 10.96 -27.43
CA ARG A 115 20.35 10.56 -27.49
C ARG A 115 21.22 11.70 -28.02
N CYS A 116 20.79 12.44 -29.03
CA CYS A 116 21.50 13.61 -29.53
C CYS A 116 21.69 14.68 -28.45
N LEU A 117 20.70 14.85 -27.59
CA LEU A 117 20.78 15.77 -26.44
C LEU A 117 21.64 15.28 -25.28
N GLY A 118 22.44 14.22 -25.47
CA GLY A 118 23.34 13.69 -24.47
C GLY A 118 22.84 12.43 -23.78
N GLY A 119 21.95 11.67 -24.43
CA GLY A 119 21.32 10.48 -23.88
C GLY A 119 20.31 10.88 -22.82
N ASN A 120 20.58 10.56 -21.62
CA ASN A 120 19.82 11.14 -20.52
C ASN A 120 20.47 12.43 -20.09
N TYR A 121 19.70 13.46 -20.05
CA TYR A 121 20.04 14.73 -19.45
C TYR A 121 20.59 14.61 -18.01
N THR A 122 20.75 13.40 -17.51
CA THR A 122 21.25 13.03 -16.19
C THR A 122 22.59 12.37 -16.19
N SER A 123 23.19 12.06 -17.35
CA SER A 123 24.56 11.52 -17.36
C SER A 123 25.56 12.46 -16.70
N GLU A 124 25.27 13.78 -16.71
CA GLU A 124 26.04 14.77 -15.98
C GLU A 124 25.77 14.79 -14.47
N PHE A 125 24.73 14.10 -13.99
CA PHE A 125 24.25 14.14 -12.62
C PHE A 125 24.38 12.81 -11.88
N LEU A 126 24.53 11.71 -12.61
CA LEU A 126 24.82 10.38 -12.08
C LEU A 126 26.26 10.01 -12.43
N ASP A 127 27.07 9.82 -11.43
CA ASP A 127 28.38 9.23 -11.61
C ASP A 127 28.24 7.70 -11.75
N TYR A 128 28.10 7.23 -12.96
CA TYR A 128 27.91 5.81 -13.28
C TYR A 128 29.05 4.94 -12.77
N ALA A 129 30.29 5.42 -12.81
CA ALA A 129 31.42 4.67 -12.29
C ALA A 129 31.31 4.45 -10.76
N SER A 130 30.91 5.48 -10.04
CA SER A 130 30.63 5.36 -8.61
C SER A 130 29.41 4.47 -8.33
N ILE A 131 28.36 4.53 -9.15
CA ILE A 131 27.19 3.64 -9.02
C ILE A 131 27.60 2.19 -9.20
N ASP A 132 28.34 1.86 -10.26
CA ASP A 132 28.80 0.50 -10.56
C ASP A 132 29.71 -0.04 -9.45
N ALA A 133 30.65 0.76 -8.98
CA ALA A 133 31.50 0.40 -7.88
C ALA A 133 30.70 0.15 -6.58
N CYS A 134 29.67 0.96 -6.32
CA CYS A 134 28.77 0.76 -5.19
C CYS A 134 27.90 -0.51 -5.34
N LEU A 135 27.32 -0.75 -6.52
CA LEU A 135 26.52 -1.97 -6.77
C LEU A 135 27.39 -3.24 -6.61
N LEU A 136 28.59 -3.23 -7.14
CA LEU A 136 29.55 -4.33 -6.98
C LEU A 136 29.90 -4.57 -5.51
N SER A 137 30.21 -3.51 -4.77
CA SER A 137 30.49 -3.59 -3.33
C SER A 137 29.30 -4.16 -2.56
N LEU A 138 28.08 -3.66 -2.82
CA LEU A 138 26.86 -4.09 -2.15
C LEU A 138 26.47 -5.53 -2.51
N SER A 139 26.71 -5.98 -3.74
CA SER A 139 26.39 -7.34 -4.18
C SER A 139 27.22 -8.41 -3.45
N SER A 140 28.39 -8.04 -2.93
CA SER A 140 29.26 -8.92 -2.15
C SER A 140 28.83 -9.10 -0.68
N ILE A 141 27.85 -8.31 -0.22
CA ILE A 141 27.42 -8.33 1.18
C ILE A 141 26.39 -9.45 1.37
N PRO A 142 26.59 -10.35 2.36
CA PRO A 142 25.59 -11.34 2.70
C PRO A 142 24.28 -10.65 3.13
N ILE A 143 23.17 -11.11 2.58
CA ILE A 143 21.82 -10.61 2.94
C ILE A 143 21.34 -11.41 4.14
N ASP A 144 20.96 -10.74 5.20
CA ASP A 144 20.41 -11.37 6.40
C ASP A 144 19.12 -12.15 6.07
N PRO A 145 18.88 -13.29 6.74
CA PRO A 145 17.67 -14.07 6.53
C PRO A 145 16.40 -13.22 6.73
N GLY A 146 15.59 -13.13 5.69
CA GLY A 146 14.32 -12.38 5.71
C GLY A 146 14.39 -10.94 5.21
N GLU A 147 15.57 -10.42 4.86
CA GLU A 147 15.66 -9.15 4.14
C GLU A 147 15.27 -9.29 2.66
N PRO A 148 14.77 -8.19 2.03
CA PRO A 148 14.53 -8.17 0.60
C PRO A 148 15.82 -8.49 -0.16
N ARG A 149 15.74 -9.43 -1.10
CA ARG A 149 16.84 -9.67 -2.02
C ARG A 149 16.81 -8.61 -3.12
N HIS A 150 17.93 -7.94 -3.30
CA HIS A 150 18.11 -6.96 -4.38
C HIS A 150 18.50 -7.67 -5.67
N ASP A 151 17.80 -7.35 -6.75
CA ASP A 151 18.20 -7.76 -8.10
C ASP A 151 19.20 -6.72 -8.64
N PHE A 152 20.48 -6.94 -8.34
CA PHE A 152 21.56 -6.03 -8.77
C PHE A 152 21.68 -5.94 -10.29
N ASN A 153 21.34 -6.99 -11.04
CA ASN A 153 21.36 -6.95 -12.50
C ASN A 153 20.26 -6.02 -13.03
N LEU A 154 19.03 -6.13 -12.48
CA LEU A 154 17.96 -5.23 -12.85
C LEU A 154 18.25 -3.78 -12.42
N LEU A 155 18.86 -3.58 -11.26
CA LEU A 155 19.28 -2.25 -10.80
C LEU A 155 20.33 -1.64 -11.74
N HIS A 156 21.38 -2.40 -12.11
CA HIS A 156 22.36 -1.97 -13.09
C HIS A 156 21.69 -1.59 -14.42
N HIS A 157 20.81 -2.43 -14.92
CA HIS A 157 20.04 -2.14 -16.15
C HIS A 157 19.21 -0.84 -16.02
N LEU A 158 18.55 -0.61 -14.87
CA LEU A 158 17.79 0.62 -14.66
C LEU A 158 18.64 1.89 -14.65
N PHE A 159 19.88 1.80 -14.19
CA PHE A 159 20.78 2.96 -14.22
C PHE A 159 21.33 3.23 -15.63
N HIS A 160 21.75 2.20 -16.38
CA HIS A 160 22.42 2.33 -17.66
C HIS A 160 21.49 2.38 -18.86
N GLU A 161 20.48 1.54 -18.87
CA GLU A 161 19.51 1.44 -19.98
C GLU A 161 18.15 2.06 -19.68
N HIS A 162 17.97 2.47 -18.43
CA HIS A 162 16.75 3.10 -17.93
C HIS A 162 15.53 2.18 -17.94
N VAL A 163 14.34 2.75 -17.64
CA VAL A 163 13.11 1.99 -17.51
C VAL A 163 12.68 1.44 -18.86
N PRO A 164 12.79 0.14 -19.09
CA PRO A 164 12.34 -0.48 -20.32
C PRO A 164 10.82 -0.56 -20.29
N PHE A 165 10.19 -0.14 -21.37
CA PHE A 165 8.78 -0.36 -21.59
C PHE A 165 8.61 -1.49 -22.63
N LYS A 166 8.13 -2.64 -22.20
CA LYS A 166 7.81 -3.76 -23.08
C LYS A 166 6.33 -3.73 -23.44
N ALA A 167 5.90 -2.77 -24.21
CA ALA A 167 4.60 -2.83 -24.88
C ALA A 167 4.82 -2.86 -26.38
N ASP A 168 4.32 -3.89 -26.99
CA ASP A 168 4.22 -3.94 -28.44
C ASP A 168 2.92 -3.24 -28.85
N PHE A 169 3.00 -1.90 -28.92
CA PHE A 169 1.91 -1.14 -29.51
C PHE A 169 2.44 -0.32 -30.67
N ARG A 170 1.73 -0.36 -31.77
CA ARG A 170 1.95 0.49 -32.91
C ARG A 170 0.75 1.39 -33.07
N CYS A 171 0.98 2.70 -32.97
CA CYS A 171 -0.02 3.69 -33.26
C CYS A 171 0.15 4.14 -34.71
N SER A 172 -0.84 3.96 -35.55
CA SER A 172 -0.79 4.43 -36.95
C SER A 172 -0.84 5.96 -37.02
N ARG A 173 -0.36 6.53 -38.15
CA ARG A 173 -0.49 7.98 -38.40
C ARG A 173 -1.96 8.43 -38.40
N ALA A 174 -2.86 7.61 -38.90
CA ALA A 174 -4.29 7.90 -38.90
C ALA A 174 -4.82 8.05 -37.46
N ASP A 175 -4.41 7.16 -36.53
CA ASP A 175 -4.72 7.27 -35.11
C ASP A 175 -4.17 8.55 -34.51
N MET A 176 -2.98 8.95 -34.90
CA MET A 176 -2.34 10.18 -34.43
C MET A 176 -3.08 11.43 -34.85
N LEU A 177 -3.54 11.48 -36.11
CA LEU A 177 -4.35 12.57 -36.63
C LEU A 177 -5.70 12.68 -35.90
N PHE A 178 -6.32 11.53 -35.64
CA PHE A 178 -7.55 11.46 -34.85
C PHE A 178 -7.34 11.93 -33.40
N ARG A 179 -6.22 11.57 -32.79
CA ARG A 179 -5.85 11.97 -31.41
C ARG A 179 -5.47 13.44 -31.26
N ASN A 180 -5.23 14.14 -32.36
CA ASN A 180 -4.97 15.59 -32.34
C ASN A 180 -6.16 16.41 -31.75
N THR A 181 -7.36 15.81 -31.70
CA THR A 181 -8.54 16.38 -31.05
C THR A 181 -8.69 15.97 -29.58
N TYR A 182 -7.72 15.23 -29.05
CA TYR A 182 -7.78 14.69 -27.69
C TYR A 182 -7.73 15.81 -26.65
N ASN A 183 -8.68 15.78 -25.74
CA ASN A 183 -8.78 16.75 -24.66
C ASN A 183 -8.27 16.14 -23.34
N ASN A 184 -7.58 16.93 -22.55
CA ASN A 184 -7.26 16.63 -21.18
C ASN A 184 -8.53 16.47 -20.35
N HIS A 185 -8.42 15.91 -19.14
CA HIS A 185 -9.57 15.80 -18.25
C HIS A 185 -10.13 17.18 -17.92
N ARG A 186 -11.43 17.41 -18.11
CA ARG A 186 -12.11 18.69 -17.80
C ARG A 186 -11.87 19.16 -16.37
N ALA A 187 -11.62 18.23 -15.42
CA ALA A 187 -11.25 18.57 -14.05
C ALA A 187 -9.89 19.28 -13.94
N SER A 188 -9.05 19.27 -14.96
CA SER A 188 -7.79 20.01 -15.00
C SER A 188 -7.95 21.48 -15.40
N ASP A 189 -9.04 21.85 -16.09
CA ASP A 189 -9.23 23.19 -16.66
C ASP A 189 -9.12 24.33 -15.62
N PRO A 190 -9.72 24.23 -14.43
CA PRO A 190 -9.55 25.26 -13.39
C PRO A 190 -8.12 25.38 -12.85
N HIS A 191 -7.28 24.38 -13.11
CA HIS A 191 -5.93 24.26 -12.59
C HIS A 191 -4.84 24.46 -13.66
N LEU A 192 -5.19 24.82 -14.87
CA LEU A 192 -4.24 25.05 -15.97
C LEU A 192 -3.08 25.98 -15.61
N PRO A 193 -3.26 27.10 -14.88
CA PRO A 193 -2.12 27.92 -14.45
C PRO A 193 -1.09 27.14 -13.61
N SER A 194 -1.55 26.32 -12.67
CA SER A 194 -0.67 25.48 -11.85
C SER A 194 0.02 24.39 -12.67
N ILE A 195 -0.67 23.81 -13.63
CA ILE A 195 -0.14 22.78 -14.54
C ILE A 195 0.94 23.38 -15.43
N ARG A 196 0.69 24.54 -16.05
CA ARG A 196 1.66 25.27 -16.87
C ARG A 196 2.95 25.55 -16.12
N LYS A 197 2.82 26.09 -14.90
CA LYS A 197 3.98 26.35 -14.02
C LYS A 197 4.77 25.08 -13.71
N LYS A 198 4.11 23.98 -13.36
CA LYS A 198 4.78 22.71 -13.06
C LYS A 198 5.46 22.12 -14.28
N SER A 199 4.78 22.11 -15.44
CA SER A 199 5.36 21.60 -16.68
C SER A 199 6.55 22.46 -17.13
N ALA A 200 6.50 23.77 -16.94
CA ALA A 200 7.65 24.65 -17.20
C ALA A 200 8.85 24.31 -16.31
N VAL A 201 8.61 24.06 -15.02
CA VAL A 201 9.66 23.60 -14.08
C VAL A 201 10.23 22.26 -14.50
N ASP A 202 9.38 21.31 -14.93
CA ASP A 202 9.85 19.99 -15.38
C ASP A 202 10.71 20.08 -16.62
N VAL A 203 10.35 20.97 -17.57
CA VAL A 203 11.16 21.23 -18.77
C VAL A 203 12.49 21.89 -18.39
N THR A 204 12.47 22.87 -17.49
CA THR A 204 13.69 23.53 -17.02
C THR A 204 14.64 22.56 -16.32
N LYS A 205 14.09 21.61 -15.52
CA LYS A 205 14.86 20.60 -14.80
C LYS A 205 15.22 19.37 -15.67
N SER A 206 14.99 19.44 -16.95
CA SER A 206 15.26 18.33 -17.89
C SER A 206 14.54 17.01 -17.53
N TYR A 207 13.40 17.11 -16.82
CA TYR A 207 12.51 15.97 -16.60
C TYR A 207 11.53 15.75 -17.74
N SER A 208 11.40 16.74 -18.64
CA SER A 208 10.56 16.65 -19.84
C SER A 208 11.13 17.51 -20.95
N LEU A 209 10.86 17.12 -22.20
CA LEU A 209 11.07 17.96 -23.38
C LEU A 209 9.76 18.63 -23.77
N ALA A 210 9.84 19.80 -24.34
CA ALA A 210 8.70 20.49 -24.93
C ALA A 210 8.96 20.73 -26.44
N LEU A 211 8.03 20.31 -27.28
CA LEU A 211 8.04 20.51 -28.72
C LEU A 211 6.79 21.29 -29.14
N PRO A 212 6.78 21.97 -30.28
CA PRO A 212 5.56 22.55 -30.81
C PRO A 212 4.49 21.47 -31.05
N ARG A 213 3.24 21.71 -30.66
CA ARG A 213 2.14 20.73 -30.76
C ARG A 213 1.93 20.15 -32.14
N TRP A 214 2.11 20.98 -33.20
CA TRP A 214 1.88 20.55 -34.58
C TRP A 214 2.82 19.43 -35.03
N ILE A 215 3.99 19.22 -34.36
CA ILE A 215 4.94 18.13 -34.64
C ILE A 215 4.32 16.74 -34.36
N LEU A 216 3.31 16.66 -33.55
CA LEU A 216 2.53 15.43 -33.30
C LEU A 216 2.20 14.67 -34.56
N ARG A 217 1.97 15.40 -35.65
CA ARG A 217 1.57 14.83 -36.96
C ARG A 217 2.69 14.08 -37.68
N PHE A 218 3.92 14.27 -37.26
CA PHE A 218 5.11 13.65 -37.89
C PHE A 218 5.72 12.53 -37.03
N LEU A 219 5.16 12.30 -35.83
CA LEU A 219 5.69 11.30 -34.88
C LEU A 219 4.88 10.02 -34.97
N ASP A 220 5.59 8.90 -35.09
CA ASP A 220 5.03 7.56 -34.99
C ASP A 220 5.18 7.02 -33.55
N GLY A 221 4.37 6.07 -33.15
CA GLY A 221 4.49 5.34 -31.87
C GLY A 221 4.16 6.13 -30.60
N LEU A 222 3.52 7.29 -30.72
CA LEU A 222 3.07 8.07 -29.57
C LEU A 222 1.74 7.57 -29.01
N LEU A 223 1.66 7.43 -27.69
CA LEU A 223 0.40 7.37 -26.97
C LEU A 223 0.25 8.62 -26.11
N LEU A 224 -0.80 9.42 -26.36
CA LEU A 224 -1.04 10.60 -25.54
C LEU A 224 -1.74 10.22 -24.26
N ALA A 225 -1.14 10.54 -23.12
CA ALA A 225 -1.79 10.41 -21.82
C ALA A 225 -2.66 11.64 -21.53
N ALA A 226 -3.86 11.42 -20.97
CA ALA A 226 -4.69 12.54 -20.54
C ALA A 226 -4.07 13.23 -19.33
N LEU A 227 -4.05 14.56 -19.36
CA LEU A 227 -3.60 15.34 -18.23
C LEU A 227 -4.75 15.57 -17.25
N GLY A 228 -4.51 15.26 -15.99
CA GLY A 228 -5.43 15.48 -14.89
C GLY A 228 -4.80 16.32 -13.77
N TYR A 229 -5.61 16.72 -12.81
CA TYR A 229 -5.13 17.42 -11.63
C TYR A 229 -5.84 16.88 -10.39
N ALA A 230 -5.06 16.27 -9.50
CA ALA A 230 -5.56 15.74 -8.24
C ALA A 230 -5.35 16.77 -7.13
N THR A 231 -6.43 17.17 -6.46
CA THR A 231 -6.37 18.07 -5.31
C THR A 231 -6.51 17.31 -4.01
N ARG A 232 -5.72 17.70 -3.01
CA ARG A 232 -5.81 17.21 -1.64
C ARG A 232 -5.78 18.39 -0.69
N GLU A 233 -6.70 18.41 0.25
CA GLU A 233 -6.67 19.35 1.38
C GLU A 233 -5.73 18.80 2.46
N VAL A 234 -4.78 19.64 2.88
CA VAL A 234 -3.82 19.34 3.96
C VAL A 234 -3.73 20.56 4.86
N LYS A 235 -4.16 20.43 6.12
CA LYS A 235 -4.15 21.51 7.12
C LYS A 235 -4.81 22.81 6.60
N GLY A 236 -6.01 22.68 6.02
CA GLY A 236 -6.78 23.81 5.46
C GLY A 236 -6.24 24.40 4.15
N LYS A 237 -5.11 23.89 3.62
CA LYS A 237 -4.54 24.32 2.33
C LYS A 237 -4.79 23.29 1.25
N VAL A 238 -5.32 23.71 0.12
CA VAL A 238 -5.50 22.84 -1.05
C VAL A 238 -4.16 22.69 -1.76
N LYS A 239 -3.57 21.49 -1.65
CA LYS A 239 -2.40 21.10 -2.44
C LYS A 239 -2.86 20.32 -3.67
N GLY A 240 -2.30 20.63 -4.83
CA GLY A 240 -2.63 19.95 -6.07
C GLY A 240 -1.42 19.27 -6.70
N ARG A 241 -1.67 18.13 -7.34
CA ARG A 241 -0.68 17.40 -8.12
C ARG A 241 -1.16 17.24 -9.56
N GLN A 242 -0.29 17.56 -10.50
CA GLN A 242 -0.47 17.18 -11.89
C GLN A 242 -0.35 15.65 -11.98
N VAL A 243 -1.27 15.02 -12.67
CA VAL A 243 -1.31 13.59 -12.90
C VAL A 243 -1.41 13.34 -14.39
N ASN A 244 -0.51 12.58 -14.94
CA ASN A 244 -0.67 12.02 -16.26
C ASN A 244 -1.51 10.75 -16.11
N ASP A 245 -2.54 10.59 -16.91
CA ASP A 245 -3.42 9.43 -16.85
C ASP A 245 -3.19 8.49 -18.04
N PRO A 246 -2.14 7.64 -18.00
CA PRO A 246 -1.91 6.64 -19.03
C PRO A 246 -2.92 5.47 -18.95
N SER A 247 -3.88 5.53 -18.03
CA SER A 247 -5.04 4.62 -17.95
C SER A 247 -6.26 5.17 -18.68
N ALA A 248 -6.25 6.43 -19.13
CA ALA A 248 -7.34 7.00 -19.89
C ALA A 248 -7.47 6.26 -21.23
N LEU A 249 -8.67 5.78 -21.50
CA LEU A 249 -9.00 5.24 -22.81
C LEU A 249 -9.09 6.40 -23.81
N LEU A 250 -8.32 6.31 -24.87
CA LEU A 250 -8.48 7.17 -26.04
C LEU A 250 -9.65 6.61 -26.86
N SER A 251 -10.65 7.45 -27.15
CA SER A 251 -11.69 7.10 -28.08
C SER A 251 -11.09 7.09 -29.50
N GLY A 252 -10.82 5.94 -30.04
CA GLY A 252 -10.33 5.72 -31.39
C GLY A 252 -10.98 4.47 -31.99
N PRO A 253 -10.93 4.29 -33.33
CA PRO A 253 -11.51 3.13 -33.96
C PRO A 253 -10.86 1.79 -33.57
N ASP A 254 -9.62 1.84 -33.10
CA ASP A 254 -8.91 0.67 -32.63
C ASP A 254 -8.94 0.58 -31.10
N ASP A 255 -9.31 -0.59 -30.57
CA ASP A 255 -9.35 -0.91 -29.12
C ASP A 255 -7.92 -1.16 -28.57
N SER A 256 -6.94 -0.33 -29.01
CA SER A 256 -5.53 -0.46 -28.60
C SER A 256 -5.31 -0.31 -27.10
N GLY A 257 -6.38 0.03 -26.38
CA GLY A 257 -6.35 0.15 -24.92
C GLY A 257 -5.59 1.38 -24.40
N ALA A 258 -5.58 1.54 -23.10
CA ALA A 258 -4.78 2.56 -22.43
C ALA A 258 -3.33 2.08 -22.27
N LEU A 259 -2.36 2.98 -22.24
CA LEU A 259 -0.94 2.65 -22.09
C LEU A 259 -0.67 1.69 -20.92
N ASN A 260 -1.28 1.96 -19.76
CA ASN A 260 -1.15 1.07 -18.59
C ASN A 260 -1.72 -0.34 -18.79
N SER A 261 -2.56 -0.58 -19.81
CA SER A 261 -3.08 -1.92 -20.09
C SER A 261 -2.07 -2.80 -20.85
N HIS A 262 -1.07 -2.18 -21.48
CA HIS A 262 0.01 -2.88 -22.17
C HIS A 262 1.16 -3.31 -21.23
N ILE A 263 1.20 -2.77 -20.02
CA ILE A 263 2.20 -3.19 -19.02
C ILE A 263 1.74 -4.50 -18.38
N ASP A 264 2.49 -5.58 -18.60
CA ASP A 264 2.20 -6.88 -17.99
C ASP A 264 2.41 -6.81 -16.47
N ARG A 265 1.37 -7.22 -15.72
CA ARG A 265 1.42 -7.26 -14.25
C ARG A 265 2.30 -8.37 -13.70
N ASN A 266 2.55 -9.37 -14.50
CA ASN A 266 3.33 -10.54 -14.12
C ASN A 266 4.78 -10.46 -14.61
N ASP A 267 5.14 -9.42 -15.37
CA ASP A 267 6.53 -9.20 -15.78
C ASP A 267 7.33 -8.73 -14.56
N PRO A 268 8.28 -9.54 -14.04
CA PRO A 268 9.08 -9.19 -12.87
C PRO A 268 10.02 -8.01 -13.13
N ILE A 269 10.32 -7.67 -14.38
CA ILE A 269 11.14 -6.52 -14.75
C ILE A 269 10.31 -5.22 -14.67
N ALA A 270 9.10 -5.22 -15.23
CA ALA A 270 8.22 -4.06 -15.17
C ALA A 270 7.56 -3.89 -13.78
N MET A 271 7.27 -5.00 -13.11
CA MET A 271 6.58 -5.02 -11.82
C MET A 271 7.37 -5.83 -10.78
N PRO A 272 8.57 -5.38 -10.38
CA PRO A 272 9.35 -6.07 -9.35
C PRO A 272 8.56 -6.17 -8.03
N LYS A 273 8.85 -7.21 -7.27
CA LYS A 273 8.23 -7.43 -5.97
C LYS A 273 8.67 -6.34 -4.99
N VAL A 274 7.72 -5.73 -4.31
CA VAL A 274 7.95 -4.63 -3.37
C VAL A 274 7.57 -5.02 -1.95
N HIS A 275 8.26 -4.44 -0.96
CA HIS A 275 8.13 -4.77 0.45
C HIS A 275 7.68 -3.59 1.33
N TYR A 276 7.31 -2.47 0.73
CA TYR A 276 6.93 -1.24 1.45
C TYR A 276 5.74 -1.41 2.40
N GLN A 277 4.89 -2.42 2.19
CA GLN A 277 3.69 -2.64 3.03
C GLN A 277 4.02 -2.88 4.51
N THR A 278 5.23 -3.34 4.83
CA THR A 278 5.69 -3.60 6.20
C THR A 278 6.57 -2.48 6.76
N ALA A 279 6.78 -1.39 6.03
CA ALA A 279 7.72 -0.33 6.41
C ALA A 279 7.45 0.24 7.81
N LEU A 280 6.18 0.53 8.13
CA LEU A 280 5.80 1.06 9.43
C LEU A 280 6.04 0.06 10.58
N GLN A 281 5.71 -1.21 10.37
CA GLN A 281 5.95 -2.26 11.36
C GLN A 281 7.45 -2.48 11.59
N ARG A 282 8.27 -2.42 10.53
CA ARG A 282 9.74 -2.50 10.62
C ARG A 282 10.31 -1.32 11.41
N LEU A 283 9.82 -0.10 11.18
CA LEU A 283 10.20 1.07 11.97
C LEU A 283 9.87 0.88 13.46
N TRP A 284 8.64 0.49 13.77
CA TRP A 284 8.22 0.27 15.16
C TRP A 284 9.01 -0.85 15.84
N LYS A 285 9.31 -1.93 15.12
CA LYS A 285 10.18 -3.00 15.64
C LYS A 285 11.60 -2.51 15.87
N ARG A 286 12.15 -1.66 14.96
CA ARG A 286 13.47 -1.06 15.16
C ARG A 286 13.49 -0.19 16.42
N ILE A 287 12.51 0.67 16.63
CA ILE A 287 12.39 1.51 17.83
C ILE A 287 12.36 0.63 19.09
N TYR A 288 11.56 -0.42 19.06
CA TYR A 288 11.39 -1.32 20.19
C TYR A 288 12.68 -2.07 20.52
N ASN A 289 13.40 -2.60 19.53
CA ASN A 289 14.68 -3.27 19.71
C ASN A 289 15.76 -2.32 20.22
N LEU A 290 15.86 -1.10 19.66
CA LEU A 290 16.80 -0.09 20.15
C LEU A 290 16.55 0.21 21.64
N ARG A 291 15.30 0.26 22.06
CA ARG A 291 14.94 0.47 23.47
C ARG A 291 15.29 -0.73 24.36
N LEU A 292 15.20 -1.97 23.85
CA LEU A 292 15.66 -3.16 24.57
C LEU A 292 17.18 -3.14 24.80
N ASP A 293 17.92 -2.78 23.73
CA ASP A 293 19.37 -2.79 23.74
C ASP A 293 19.94 -1.58 24.51
N ASN A 294 19.23 -0.44 24.54
CA ASN A 294 19.63 0.84 25.13
C ASN A 294 18.46 1.44 25.93
N PRO A 295 18.20 0.96 27.16
CA PRO A 295 17.00 1.32 27.93
C PRO A 295 16.87 2.81 28.24
N ASP A 296 17.98 3.51 28.45
CA ASP A 296 18.01 4.89 28.92
C ASP A 296 18.33 5.92 27.83
N GLU A 297 18.75 5.46 26.63
CA GLU A 297 19.14 6.34 25.53
C GLU A 297 17.89 6.93 24.82
N ASP A 298 17.97 8.19 24.41
CA ASP A 298 16.95 8.79 23.57
C ASP A 298 17.01 8.22 22.14
N ILE A 299 15.88 7.68 21.67
CA ILE A 299 15.72 7.21 20.30
C ILE A 299 15.03 8.30 19.48
N ILE A 300 15.72 8.75 18.44
CA ILE A 300 15.25 9.80 17.54
C ILE A 300 14.71 9.15 16.26
N ILE A 301 13.55 9.62 15.83
CA ILE A 301 12.91 9.23 14.57
C ILE A 301 13.24 10.30 13.54
N TYR A 302 13.69 9.86 12.38
CA TYR A 302 13.98 10.68 11.23
C TYR A 302 13.15 10.20 10.03
N LYS A 303 12.71 11.14 9.21
CA LYS A 303 12.05 10.87 7.94
C LYS A 303 12.61 11.81 6.88
N ASP A 304 13.03 11.29 5.77
CA ASP A 304 13.30 12.11 4.60
C ASP A 304 12.20 12.01 3.53
N ASP A 305 12.15 13.02 2.69
CA ASP A 305 11.21 13.14 1.56
C ASP A 305 12.00 13.50 0.31
N LEU A 306 11.87 12.69 -0.71
CA LEU A 306 12.60 12.88 -1.95
C LEU A 306 11.92 13.91 -2.85
N VAL A 307 12.71 14.83 -3.36
CA VAL A 307 12.24 15.82 -4.33
C VAL A 307 12.14 15.17 -5.70
N SER A 308 10.96 15.28 -6.32
CA SER A 308 10.71 14.78 -7.68
C SER A 308 10.99 13.27 -7.86
N ALA A 309 10.77 12.47 -6.82
CA ALA A 309 11.18 11.07 -6.70
C ALA A 309 11.06 10.26 -8.01
N PHE A 310 9.84 10.03 -8.51
CA PHE A 310 9.67 9.24 -9.74
C PHE A 310 10.38 9.83 -10.96
N ARG A 311 10.49 11.15 -11.05
CA ARG A 311 11.12 11.82 -12.21
C ARG A 311 12.63 11.64 -12.28
N ARG A 312 13.24 11.16 -11.19
CA ARG A 312 14.67 10.81 -11.14
C ARG A 312 14.98 9.46 -11.77
N LEU A 313 13.99 8.58 -11.90
CA LEU A 313 14.07 7.41 -12.78
C LEU A 313 13.71 7.83 -14.21
N ARG A 314 14.57 7.46 -15.15
CA ARG A 314 14.43 7.85 -16.56
C ARG A 314 13.81 6.74 -17.38
N TYR A 315 12.99 7.12 -18.35
CA TYR A 315 12.55 6.21 -19.39
C TYR A 315 13.68 5.96 -20.40
N HIS A 316 13.72 4.74 -20.92
CA HIS A 316 14.55 4.48 -22.09
C HIS A 316 14.18 5.47 -23.23
N PRO A 317 15.17 6.02 -23.97
CA PRO A 317 14.89 7.05 -24.99
C PRO A 317 13.78 6.69 -25.97
N ASP A 318 13.70 5.45 -26.41
CA ASP A 318 12.70 4.98 -27.37
C ASP A 318 11.29 4.79 -26.76
N VAL A 319 11.18 4.86 -25.43
CA VAL A 319 9.93 4.67 -24.69
C VAL A 319 9.33 5.98 -24.21
N ALA A 320 10.17 7.00 -24.01
CA ALA A 320 9.76 8.28 -23.42
C ALA A 320 8.57 8.92 -24.18
N ALA A 321 8.54 8.80 -25.49
CA ALA A 321 7.46 9.32 -26.34
C ALA A 321 6.07 8.73 -25.98
N ALA A 322 6.01 7.50 -25.49
CA ALA A 322 4.77 6.82 -25.15
C ALA A 322 3.97 7.51 -24.03
N TYR A 323 4.64 8.23 -23.14
CA TYR A 323 4.03 8.93 -22.01
C TYR A 323 3.71 10.40 -22.27
N SER A 324 3.79 10.85 -23.52
CA SER A 324 3.58 12.24 -23.91
C SER A 324 2.17 12.74 -23.61
N PHE A 325 2.05 14.04 -23.41
CA PHE A 325 0.77 14.72 -23.26
C PHE A 325 0.80 16.10 -23.93
N VAL A 326 -0.38 16.63 -24.23
CA VAL A 326 -0.53 17.95 -24.85
C VAL A 326 -0.90 18.99 -23.79
N LEU A 327 -0.19 20.10 -23.80
CA LEU A 327 -0.49 21.26 -22.96
C LEU A 327 -0.40 22.54 -23.81
N ASP A 328 -1.51 23.21 -24.02
CA ASP A 328 -1.63 24.37 -24.91
C ASP A 328 -1.07 24.06 -26.31
N ASP A 329 -0.10 24.85 -26.77
CA ASP A 329 0.57 24.72 -28.09
C ASP A 329 1.82 23.81 -28.03
N PHE A 330 1.99 23.05 -26.92
CA PHE A 330 3.14 22.19 -26.74
C PHE A 330 2.76 20.72 -26.64
N LEU A 331 3.59 19.88 -27.26
CA LEU A 331 3.73 18.48 -26.97
C LEU A 331 4.81 18.32 -25.88
N ILE A 332 4.43 17.76 -24.74
CA ILE A 332 5.34 17.51 -23.62
C ILE A 332 5.71 16.04 -23.62
N ILE A 333 6.99 15.74 -23.71
CA ILE A 333 7.55 14.40 -23.69
C ILE A 333 8.28 14.20 -22.35
N PRO A 334 7.72 13.44 -21.40
CA PRO A 334 8.41 13.13 -20.16
C PRO A 334 9.63 12.24 -20.40
N ILE A 335 10.78 12.65 -19.91
CA ILE A 335 12.00 11.82 -19.88
C ILE A 335 12.07 11.05 -18.56
N GLY A 336 11.65 11.68 -17.46
CA GLY A 336 11.50 11.03 -16.17
C GLY A 336 10.12 10.39 -15.99
N MET A 337 10.04 9.35 -15.16
CA MET A 337 8.80 8.62 -14.90
C MET A 337 7.68 9.55 -14.39
N VAL A 338 6.47 9.33 -14.87
CA VAL A 338 5.32 10.16 -14.55
C VAL A 338 4.45 9.56 -13.45
N PHE A 339 3.78 10.43 -12.68
CA PHE A 339 2.69 10.00 -11.81
C PHE A 339 1.53 9.47 -12.65
N GLY A 340 1.15 8.21 -12.42
CA GLY A 340 0.08 7.52 -13.11
C GLY A 340 0.55 6.35 -13.96
N ALA A 341 1.85 6.24 -14.26
CA ALA A 341 2.41 5.03 -14.84
C ALA A 341 2.33 3.88 -13.84
N ARG A 342 1.91 2.71 -14.31
CA ARG A 342 1.61 1.55 -13.48
C ARG A 342 2.85 0.95 -12.82
N ASP A 343 3.96 0.92 -13.52
CA ASP A 343 5.25 0.37 -13.14
C ASP A 343 6.05 1.32 -12.21
N ALA A 344 5.76 2.62 -12.26
CA ALA A 344 6.51 3.63 -11.52
C ALA A 344 6.64 3.35 -10.01
N PRO A 345 5.58 2.98 -9.27
CA PRO A 345 5.72 2.68 -7.83
C PRO A 345 6.63 1.49 -7.55
N SER A 346 6.54 0.42 -8.35
CA SER A 346 7.30 -0.81 -8.13
C SER A 346 8.80 -0.61 -8.40
N LEU A 347 9.13 0.02 -9.52
CA LEU A 347 10.52 0.31 -9.90
C LEU A 347 11.17 1.30 -8.93
N PHE A 348 10.42 2.33 -8.53
CA PHE A 348 10.94 3.30 -7.57
C PHE A 348 11.13 2.71 -6.18
N CYS A 349 10.24 1.82 -5.72
CA CYS A 349 10.39 1.11 -4.44
C CYS A 349 11.67 0.27 -4.42
N MET A 350 12.02 -0.39 -5.52
CA MET A 350 13.24 -1.16 -5.62
C MET A 350 14.49 -0.27 -5.44
N LEU A 351 14.50 0.92 -6.07
CA LEU A 351 15.57 1.90 -5.89
C LEU A 351 15.62 2.45 -4.45
N SER A 352 14.48 2.71 -3.83
CA SER A 352 14.40 3.15 -2.44
C SER A 352 14.91 2.07 -1.47
N GLU A 353 14.60 0.80 -1.73
CA GLU A 353 15.11 -0.33 -0.95
C GLU A 353 16.63 -0.49 -1.12
N LEU A 354 17.16 -0.33 -2.35
CA LEU A 354 18.61 -0.29 -2.59
C LEU A 354 19.27 0.84 -1.80
N ARG A 355 18.70 2.04 -1.84
CA ARG A 355 19.19 3.19 -1.09
C ARG A 355 19.23 2.90 0.42
N SER A 356 18.18 2.30 0.96
CA SER A 356 18.13 1.88 2.37
C SER A 356 19.22 0.88 2.71
N PHE A 357 19.41 -0.12 1.86
CA PHE A 357 20.47 -1.12 2.02
C PHE A 357 21.86 -0.48 1.97
N ALA A 358 22.12 0.37 0.97
CA ALA A 358 23.38 1.08 0.82
C ALA A 358 23.67 2.01 2.01
N SER A 359 22.67 2.71 2.54
CA SER A 359 22.82 3.58 3.70
C SER A 359 23.29 2.83 4.93
N ARG A 360 22.79 1.62 5.14
CA ARG A 360 23.23 0.73 6.22
C ARG A 360 24.71 0.32 6.09
N TYR A 361 25.18 0.14 4.87
CA TYR A 361 26.55 -0.27 4.57
C TYR A 361 27.42 0.87 4.00
N ALA A 362 27.05 2.11 4.26
CA ALA A 362 27.69 3.29 3.69
C ALA A 362 29.22 3.36 3.95
N ALA A 363 29.70 2.81 5.08
CA ALA A 363 31.12 2.73 5.37
C ALA A 363 31.93 1.79 4.43
N ARG A 364 31.22 0.89 3.72
CA ARG A 364 31.84 -0.04 2.75
C ARG A 364 31.77 0.47 1.31
N LEU A 365 31.08 1.58 1.06
CA LEU A 365 30.95 2.13 -0.29
C LEU A 365 32.26 2.77 -0.71
N PRO A 366 32.75 2.52 -1.93
CA PRO A 366 34.03 3.03 -2.43
C PRO A 366 33.89 4.48 -2.96
N VAL A 367 33.18 5.33 -2.23
CA VAL A 367 32.95 6.74 -2.58
C VAL A 367 33.34 7.64 -1.42
N ALA A 368 33.98 8.77 -1.75
CA ALA A 368 34.28 9.80 -0.77
C ALA A 368 32.96 10.42 -0.26
N ARG A 369 32.84 10.63 1.05
CA ARG A 369 31.71 11.32 1.63
C ARG A 369 31.76 12.81 1.23
N PRO A 370 30.80 13.33 0.48
CA PRO A 370 30.75 14.76 0.24
C PRO A 370 30.45 15.48 1.56
N PRO A 371 31.08 16.65 1.82
CA PRO A 371 30.69 17.49 2.93
C PRO A 371 29.21 17.88 2.75
N SER A 372 28.35 17.46 3.68
CA SER A 372 26.93 17.74 3.59
C SER A 372 26.59 18.96 4.46
N SER A 373 26.48 20.13 3.83
CA SER A 373 25.94 21.34 4.46
C SER A 373 24.52 21.16 5.01
N LEU A 374 23.79 20.16 4.51
CA LEU A 374 22.46 19.77 4.99
C LEU A 374 22.50 19.30 6.46
N ILE A 375 23.52 18.54 6.81
CA ILE A 375 23.60 17.90 8.13
C ILE A 375 24.11 18.88 9.18
N ASP A 376 24.91 19.86 8.78
CA ASP A 376 25.36 20.91 9.68
C ASP A 376 24.22 21.81 10.16
N GLN A 377 23.12 21.85 9.42
CA GLN A 377 21.89 22.60 9.75
C GLN A 377 20.90 21.78 10.59
N VAL A 378 21.20 20.50 10.91
CA VAL A 378 20.27 19.66 11.67
C VAL A 378 20.15 20.15 13.11
N THR A 379 19.01 20.66 13.45
CA THR A 379 18.58 20.94 14.82
C THR A 379 17.61 19.87 15.31
N PHE A 380 17.90 19.27 16.47
CA PHE A 380 16.93 18.35 17.06
C PHE A 380 15.70 19.13 17.54
N SER A 381 14.53 18.73 17.07
CA SER A 381 13.24 19.33 17.44
C SER A 381 12.89 19.19 18.92
N SER A 382 13.56 18.29 19.62
CA SER A 382 13.35 18.01 21.04
C SER A 382 14.68 18.05 21.79
N PRO A 383 14.78 18.81 22.88
CA PRO A 383 15.93 18.72 23.78
C PRO A 383 16.01 17.33 24.39
N PRO A 384 17.18 16.93 24.94
CA PRO A 384 17.26 15.74 25.77
C PRO A 384 16.26 15.83 26.90
N ALA A 385 15.50 14.76 27.12
CA ALA A 385 14.46 14.79 28.13
C ALA A 385 15.05 14.46 29.50
N THR A 386 14.49 15.05 30.55
CA THR A 386 14.92 14.88 31.93
C THR A 386 14.35 13.64 32.62
N SER A 387 13.27 13.06 32.08
CA SER A 387 12.64 11.83 32.60
C SER A 387 13.11 10.58 31.84
N PRO A 388 13.24 9.43 32.50
CA PRO A 388 13.61 8.19 31.83
C PRO A 388 12.51 7.77 30.82
N PRO A 389 12.90 7.14 29.70
CA PRO A 389 11.94 6.62 28.72
C PRO A 389 11.27 5.35 29.24
N GLN A 390 10.14 4.99 28.63
CA GLN A 390 9.46 3.73 28.91
C GLN A 390 10.35 2.54 28.56
N ARG A 391 10.39 1.52 29.42
CA ARG A 391 11.13 0.29 29.19
C ARG A 391 10.44 -0.60 28.17
N ALA A 392 11.24 -1.31 27.37
CA ALA A 392 10.78 -2.39 26.51
C ALA A 392 10.96 -3.74 27.22
N PHE A 393 10.12 -4.71 26.86
CA PHE A 393 10.15 -6.05 27.46
C PHE A 393 10.69 -7.06 26.43
N PRO A 394 11.69 -7.88 26.77
CA PRO A 394 12.28 -8.83 25.83
C PRO A 394 11.27 -9.88 25.37
N ASP A 395 11.46 -10.36 24.16
CA ASP A 395 10.77 -11.51 23.60
C ASP A 395 11.57 -12.79 23.88
N THR A 396 10.90 -13.88 24.22
CA THR A 396 11.56 -15.15 24.50
C THR A 396 12.03 -15.87 23.23
N LYS A 397 11.42 -15.53 22.09
CA LYS A 397 11.74 -16.10 20.77
C LYS A 397 11.79 -15.00 19.74
N ASN A 398 12.95 -14.41 19.58
CA ASN A 398 13.16 -13.30 18.67
C ASN A 398 13.02 -13.78 17.19
N LYS A 399 11.81 -13.90 16.70
CA LYS A 399 11.55 -14.04 15.27
C LYS A 399 11.73 -12.67 14.65
N GLY A 400 12.95 -12.37 14.21
CA GLY A 400 13.28 -11.09 13.62
C GLY A 400 12.32 -10.74 12.48
N ILE A 401 11.80 -9.52 12.50
CA ILE A 401 11.19 -8.97 11.30
C ILE A 401 12.33 -8.69 10.32
N PRO A 402 12.17 -9.04 9.04
CA PRO A 402 13.13 -8.67 8.02
C PRO A 402 13.46 -7.18 8.11
N GLY A 403 14.74 -6.85 8.06
CA GLY A 403 15.16 -5.46 8.03
C GLY A 403 15.16 -4.71 9.36
N THR A 404 15.30 -5.38 10.49
CA THR A 404 15.48 -4.73 11.82
C THR A 404 16.93 -4.63 12.30
N SER A 405 17.87 -5.02 11.46
CA SER A 405 19.31 -4.91 11.75
C SER A 405 19.73 -3.45 12.01
N PRO A 406 20.86 -3.21 12.72
CA PRO A 406 21.38 -1.86 12.96
C PRO A 406 21.49 -1.02 11.68
N GLY A 407 21.03 0.22 11.72
CA GLY A 407 21.03 1.13 10.56
C GLY A 407 20.00 0.83 9.47
N HIS A 408 19.10 -0.13 9.67
CA HIS A 408 18.05 -0.41 8.69
C HIS A 408 17.05 0.74 8.59
N GLN A 409 16.77 1.17 7.36
CA GLN A 409 15.86 2.26 7.03
C GLN A 409 14.67 1.73 6.24
N PRO A 410 13.53 1.40 6.88
CA PRO A 410 12.33 1.01 6.15
C PRO A 410 11.90 2.11 5.17
N THR A 411 11.57 1.72 3.95
CA THR A 411 11.11 2.64 2.92
C THR A 411 9.63 2.41 2.59
N PHE A 412 8.92 3.49 2.30
CA PHE A 412 7.56 3.46 1.79
C PHE A 412 7.49 4.34 0.54
N VAL A 413 7.71 3.73 -0.62
CA VAL A 413 7.83 4.39 -1.93
C VAL A 413 8.97 5.42 -1.92
N ASP A 414 8.67 6.70 -1.72
CA ASP A 414 9.61 7.82 -1.68
C ASP A 414 9.98 8.26 -0.25
N ASP A 415 9.23 7.82 0.75
CA ASP A 415 9.50 8.11 2.16
C ASP A 415 10.50 7.11 2.74
N THR A 416 11.62 7.57 3.27
CA THR A 416 12.57 6.77 4.05
C THR A 416 12.36 7.04 5.52
N LEU A 417 12.22 5.98 6.31
CA LEU A 417 11.98 6.04 7.74
C LEU A 417 13.20 5.51 8.49
N LEU A 418 13.69 6.26 9.45
CA LEU A 418 14.85 5.88 10.24
C LEU A 418 14.56 6.10 11.72
N ALA A 419 15.04 5.20 12.56
CA ALA A 419 15.08 5.38 14.01
C ALA A 419 16.45 4.92 14.53
N GLU A 420 17.11 5.80 15.25
CA GLU A 420 18.42 5.55 15.84
C GLU A 420 18.58 6.26 17.18
N MET A 421 19.58 5.83 17.96
CA MET A 421 19.96 6.53 19.17
C MET A 421 20.38 7.97 18.85
N ARG A 422 20.10 8.89 19.77
CA ARG A 422 20.45 10.32 19.61
C ARG A 422 21.93 10.52 19.30
N SER A 423 22.80 9.69 19.90
CA SER A 423 24.24 9.72 19.70
C SER A 423 24.71 9.43 18.27
N ILE A 424 23.96 8.61 17.51
CA ILE A 424 24.36 8.15 16.17
C ILE A 424 23.38 8.54 15.04
N ILE A 425 22.22 9.14 15.35
CA ILE A 425 21.22 9.51 14.35
C ILE A 425 21.77 10.44 13.27
N ARG A 426 22.69 11.35 13.64
CA ARG A 426 23.35 12.26 12.71
C ARG A 426 24.13 11.51 11.65
N LEU A 427 24.97 10.55 12.04
CA LEU A 427 25.73 9.69 11.12
C LEU A 427 24.79 8.88 10.22
N ALA A 428 23.70 8.35 10.77
CA ALA A 428 22.72 7.59 9.99
C ALA A 428 21.99 8.47 8.95
N ALA A 429 21.69 9.72 9.30
CA ALA A 429 21.14 10.69 8.37
C ALA A 429 22.13 11.09 7.26
N GLU A 430 23.43 11.25 7.61
CA GLU A 430 24.50 11.49 6.64
C GLU A 430 24.59 10.35 5.61
N ASN A 431 24.53 9.12 6.08
CA ASN A 431 24.51 7.94 5.20
C ASN A 431 23.29 7.94 4.27
N SER A 432 22.13 8.37 4.76
CA SER A 432 20.90 8.49 3.96
C SER A 432 21.03 9.56 2.87
N VAL A 433 21.62 10.71 3.19
CA VAL A 433 21.89 11.79 2.24
C VAL A 433 22.91 11.34 1.19
N LEU A 434 24.01 10.74 1.63
CA LEU A 434 25.05 10.22 0.73
C LEU A 434 24.47 9.26 -0.32
N THR A 435 23.71 8.27 0.13
CA THR A 435 23.15 7.26 -0.79
C THR A 435 22.06 7.84 -1.70
N ALA A 436 21.31 8.85 -1.23
CA ALA A 436 20.39 9.60 -2.10
C ALA A 436 21.17 10.34 -3.20
N SER A 437 22.29 10.97 -2.87
CA SER A 437 23.12 11.68 -3.84
C SER A 437 23.75 10.73 -4.87
N ILE A 438 24.25 9.57 -4.45
CA ILE A 438 24.83 8.56 -5.35
C ILE A 438 23.77 8.04 -6.35
N PHE A 439 22.63 7.57 -5.87
CA PHE A 439 21.67 6.84 -6.71
C PHE A 439 20.63 7.72 -7.37
N LEU A 440 20.41 8.95 -6.89
CA LEU A 440 19.38 9.86 -7.42
C LEU A 440 19.98 11.10 -8.09
N GLY A 441 21.29 11.25 -8.02
CA GLY A 441 22.05 12.36 -8.62
C GLY A 441 22.04 13.61 -7.75
N HIS A 442 23.21 14.23 -7.64
CA HIS A 442 23.40 15.54 -7.05
C HIS A 442 24.48 16.28 -7.83
N SER A 443 24.17 17.51 -8.22
CA SER A 443 25.15 18.45 -8.74
C SER A 443 24.63 19.88 -8.49
N ASP A 444 25.49 20.87 -8.68
CA ASP A 444 25.12 22.29 -8.65
C ASP A 444 24.05 22.64 -9.70
N LEU A 445 23.85 21.79 -10.68
CA LEU A 445 22.89 21.94 -11.77
C LEU A 445 21.57 21.22 -11.51
N VAL A 446 21.48 20.36 -10.49
CA VAL A 446 20.28 19.60 -10.15
C VAL A 446 19.85 19.88 -8.73
N GLU A 447 18.54 19.94 -8.52
CA GLU A 447 17.93 20.02 -7.21
C GLU A 447 18.39 18.87 -6.30
N GLU A 448 18.79 19.21 -5.07
CA GLU A 448 19.08 18.23 -4.03
C GLU A 448 18.04 17.11 -4.01
N PRO A 449 18.44 15.84 -3.91
CA PRO A 449 17.49 14.73 -3.91
C PRO A 449 16.60 14.73 -2.66
N ILE A 450 17.03 15.31 -1.57
CA ILE A 450 16.29 15.41 -0.31
C ILE A 450 15.74 16.83 -0.13
N SER A 451 14.48 16.93 0.26
CA SER A 451 13.82 18.20 0.52
C SER A 451 14.32 18.82 1.82
N LEU A 452 15.15 19.86 1.72
CA LEU A 452 15.66 20.65 2.86
C LEU A 452 14.56 21.12 3.81
N GLU A 453 13.50 21.74 3.27
CA GLU A 453 12.39 22.28 4.06
C GLU A 453 11.74 21.23 4.95
N LYS A 454 11.79 19.97 4.53
CA LYS A 454 11.21 18.85 5.28
C LYS A 454 12.26 18.15 6.16
N PHE A 455 13.51 18.13 5.75
CA PHE A 455 14.62 17.50 6.45
C PHE A 455 14.78 18.02 7.89
N GLU A 456 14.79 19.33 8.07
CA GLU A 456 15.00 19.98 9.36
C GLU A 456 13.91 19.72 10.41
N ARG A 457 12.71 19.29 9.97
CA ARG A 457 11.51 19.15 10.82
C ARG A 457 11.33 17.78 11.43
N PHE A 458 12.14 16.80 11.04
CA PHE A 458 11.85 15.41 11.34
C PHE A 458 12.78 14.71 12.33
N PHE A 459 13.67 15.43 13.01
CA PHE A 459 14.53 14.87 14.05
C PHE A 459 13.88 14.99 15.43
N SER A 460 13.04 14.05 15.80
CA SER A 460 12.30 14.10 17.06
C SER A 460 12.01 12.69 17.59
N HIS A 461 11.82 12.55 18.90
CA HIS A 461 11.27 11.34 19.51
C HIS A 461 9.76 11.19 19.25
N LEU A 462 9.08 12.25 18.83
CA LEU A 462 7.67 12.28 18.45
C LEU A 462 7.53 12.70 17.00
N ASN A 463 7.12 11.78 16.11
CA ASN A 463 7.05 12.06 14.69
C ASN A 463 5.82 11.46 14.01
N GLU A 464 5.24 12.21 13.06
CA GLU A 464 4.18 11.67 12.20
C GLU A 464 4.80 10.89 11.03
N THR A 465 4.71 9.57 11.08
CA THR A 465 5.21 8.65 10.06
C THR A 465 4.06 7.91 9.39
N LEU A 466 3.98 7.95 8.06
CA LEU A 466 2.95 7.29 7.24
C LEU A 466 1.52 7.50 7.75
N GLY A 467 1.30 8.65 8.38
CA GLY A 467 -0.02 9.02 8.85
C GLY A 467 -0.38 8.58 10.27
N PHE A 468 0.60 8.16 11.06
CA PHE A 468 0.48 7.85 12.49
C PHE A 468 1.53 8.62 13.28
N VAL A 469 1.17 9.09 14.45
CA VAL A 469 2.12 9.71 15.39
C VAL A 469 2.81 8.60 16.16
N THR A 470 4.12 8.47 15.97
CA THR A 470 4.97 7.52 16.69
C THR A 470 5.75 8.24 17.77
N ASN A 471 5.72 7.73 18.99
CA ASN A 471 6.49 8.24 20.13
C ASN A 471 7.47 7.15 20.60
N SER A 472 8.76 7.39 20.38
CA SER A 472 9.83 6.45 20.76
C SER A 472 10.12 6.42 22.27
N ARG A 473 9.71 7.46 23.01
CA ARG A 473 9.90 7.50 24.47
C ARG A 473 8.84 6.70 25.21
N SER A 474 7.56 6.89 24.85
CA SER A 474 6.44 6.13 25.41
C SER A 474 6.20 4.80 24.69
N LEU A 475 7.05 4.42 23.74
CA LEU A 475 6.92 3.22 22.91
C LEU A 475 5.48 3.03 22.40
N SER A 476 4.88 4.09 21.88
CA SER A 476 3.49 4.10 21.47
C SER A 476 3.28 4.69 20.09
N ALA A 477 2.18 4.29 19.45
CA ALA A 477 1.69 4.91 18.23
C ALA A 477 0.24 5.36 18.41
N SER A 478 -0.12 6.49 17.79
CA SER A 478 -1.46 7.06 17.87
C SER A 478 -1.94 7.59 16.52
N TYR A 479 -3.26 7.74 16.40
CA TYR A 479 -3.88 8.34 15.23
C TYR A 479 -3.83 9.87 15.36
N PRO A 480 -3.36 10.62 14.32
CA PRO A 480 -3.25 12.07 14.39
C PRO A 480 -4.60 12.75 14.64
N GLU A 481 -4.63 13.77 15.47
CA GLU A 481 -5.87 14.45 15.87
C GLU A 481 -6.58 15.14 14.68
N ASP A 482 -5.83 15.75 13.77
CA ASP A 482 -6.37 16.37 12.54
C ASP A 482 -7.09 15.36 11.63
N LYS A 483 -6.62 14.10 11.61
CA LYS A 483 -7.27 13.02 10.87
C LYS A 483 -8.52 12.50 11.57
N LYS A 484 -8.47 12.45 12.89
CA LYS A 484 -9.61 12.10 13.75
C LYS A 484 -10.73 13.12 13.58
N GLU A 485 -10.42 14.41 13.71
CA GLU A 485 -11.35 15.51 13.44
C GLU A 485 -11.91 15.48 12.02
N SER A 486 -11.05 15.25 11.02
CA SER A 486 -11.47 15.15 9.61
C SER A 486 -12.42 13.98 9.35
N LEU A 487 -12.29 12.88 10.09
CA LEU A 487 -13.24 11.76 10.03
C LEU A 487 -14.53 12.10 10.77
N LEU A 488 -14.42 12.72 11.95
CA LEU A 488 -15.57 13.17 12.75
C LEU A 488 -16.43 14.19 11.99
N ASN A 489 -15.82 15.21 11.40
CA ASN A 489 -16.51 16.22 10.57
C ASN A 489 -17.25 15.57 9.40
N LEU A 490 -16.64 14.55 8.76
CA LEU A 490 -17.28 13.81 7.68
C LEU A 490 -18.48 12.98 8.18
N LEU A 491 -18.43 12.46 9.40
CA LEU A 491 -19.55 11.75 10.02
C LEU A 491 -20.64 12.70 10.51
N GLN A 492 -20.28 13.90 11.00
CA GLN A 492 -21.25 14.91 11.44
C GLN A 492 -21.95 15.63 10.29
N SER A 493 -21.37 15.60 9.08
CA SER A 493 -21.96 16.25 7.90
C SER A 493 -23.24 15.59 7.37
N SER A 494 -23.66 14.47 7.95
CA SER A 494 -24.81 13.70 7.50
C SER A 494 -25.53 13.04 8.68
N ASP A 495 -26.84 12.90 8.54
CA ASP A 495 -27.64 12.09 9.48
C ASP A 495 -27.61 10.62 9.06
N TRP A 496 -27.06 9.76 9.91
CA TRP A 496 -26.92 8.33 9.67
C TRP A 496 -28.15 7.56 10.16
N THR A 497 -29.30 7.87 9.57
CA THR A 497 -30.53 7.12 9.84
C THR A 497 -30.63 5.87 8.96
N PRO A 498 -31.29 4.82 9.44
CA PRO A 498 -31.57 3.64 8.63
C PRO A 498 -32.31 3.99 7.32
N LYS A 499 -31.87 3.41 6.21
CA LYS A 499 -32.38 3.67 4.86
C LYS A 499 -32.10 5.07 4.29
N SER A 500 -31.39 5.95 4.98
CA SER A 500 -30.94 7.22 4.43
C SER A 500 -30.07 7.03 3.17
N ILE A 501 -30.08 8.01 2.28
CA ILE A 501 -29.37 7.96 1.00
C ILE A 501 -28.13 8.86 1.07
N HIS A 502 -26.97 8.32 0.75
CA HIS A 502 -25.72 9.07 0.79
C HIS A 502 -24.91 8.90 -0.50
N PRO A 503 -24.12 9.92 -0.90
CA PRO A 503 -23.22 9.81 -2.03
C PRO A 503 -22.20 8.69 -1.84
N ILE A 504 -22.00 7.87 -2.86
CA ILE A 504 -21.07 6.72 -2.79
C ILE A 504 -19.66 7.16 -2.47
N ARG A 505 -19.20 8.28 -3.04
CA ARG A 505 -17.87 8.82 -2.78
C ARG A 505 -17.65 9.18 -1.31
N THR A 506 -18.69 9.73 -0.64
CA THR A 506 -18.63 10.02 0.80
C THR A 506 -18.49 8.75 1.62
N LEU A 507 -19.32 7.73 1.32
CA LEU A 507 -19.25 6.44 2.00
C LEU A 507 -17.91 5.72 1.78
N ALA A 508 -17.38 5.76 0.56
CA ALA A 508 -16.05 5.19 0.25
C ALA A 508 -14.91 5.95 0.95
N LYS A 509 -15.02 7.28 1.08
CA LYS A 509 -14.05 8.11 1.81
C LYS A 509 -14.04 7.77 3.30
N ILE A 510 -15.22 7.60 3.91
CA ILE A 510 -15.34 7.12 5.30
C ILE A 510 -14.67 5.75 5.44
N LEU A 511 -15.03 4.80 4.56
CA LEU A 511 -14.47 3.45 4.59
C LEU A 511 -12.94 3.43 4.48
N GLY A 512 -12.37 4.26 3.59
CA GLY A 512 -10.92 4.40 3.45
C GLY A 512 -10.26 4.92 4.73
N LYS A 513 -10.85 5.95 5.36
CA LYS A 513 -10.35 6.50 6.63
C LYS A 513 -10.43 5.50 7.79
N VAL A 514 -11.54 4.75 7.90
CA VAL A 514 -11.70 3.71 8.93
C VAL A 514 -10.70 2.57 8.73
N ARG A 515 -10.44 2.17 7.49
CA ARG A 515 -9.41 1.16 7.18
C ARG A 515 -7.99 1.62 7.57
N HIS A 516 -7.69 2.89 7.36
CA HIS A 516 -6.42 3.44 7.80
C HIS A 516 -6.34 3.46 9.33
N LEU A 517 -7.38 3.93 10.01
CA LEU A 517 -7.50 3.92 11.47
C LEU A 517 -7.34 2.51 12.06
N SER A 518 -7.89 1.49 11.41
CA SER A 518 -7.85 0.09 11.89
C SER A 518 -6.45 -0.55 11.89
N GLN A 519 -5.44 0.12 11.39
CA GLN A 519 -4.05 -0.34 11.53
C GLN A 519 -3.54 -0.17 12.98
N ILE A 520 -4.05 0.82 13.70
CA ILE A 520 -3.75 1.02 15.13
C ILE A 520 -4.91 0.50 15.99
N LEU A 521 -6.14 0.89 15.64
CA LEU A 521 -7.32 0.50 16.39
C LEU A 521 -7.63 -0.98 16.11
N PRO A 522 -7.38 -1.88 17.07
CA PRO A 522 -7.68 -3.28 16.87
C PRO A 522 -9.16 -3.43 16.58
N PHE A 523 -9.48 -4.23 15.55
CA PHE A 523 -10.86 -4.49 15.12
C PHE A 523 -11.67 -3.27 14.69
N GLY A 524 -11.04 -2.13 14.48
CA GLY A 524 -11.70 -0.97 13.84
C GLY A 524 -12.37 -1.32 12.49
N THR A 525 -11.96 -2.43 11.87
CA THR A 525 -12.59 -2.97 10.66
C THR A 525 -14.05 -3.37 10.89
N HIS A 526 -14.46 -3.80 12.09
CA HIS A 526 -15.86 -4.16 12.37
C HIS A 526 -16.80 -2.95 12.24
N LEU A 527 -16.31 -1.74 12.56
CA LEU A 527 -17.07 -0.50 12.42
C LEU A 527 -17.34 -0.12 10.96
N SER A 528 -16.75 -0.80 10.02
CA SER A 528 -16.92 -0.57 8.58
C SER A 528 -17.51 -1.76 7.82
N ILE A 529 -17.72 -2.89 8.47
CA ILE A 529 -18.14 -4.15 7.82
C ILE A 529 -19.46 -4.00 7.07
N HIS A 530 -20.49 -3.47 7.72
CA HIS A 530 -21.81 -3.34 7.11
C HIS A 530 -21.82 -2.27 6.02
N LEU A 531 -21.02 -1.20 6.18
CA LEU A 531 -20.82 -0.20 5.14
C LEU A 531 -20.11 -0.81 3.91
N GLN A 532 -19.08 -1.61 4.13
CA GLN A 532 -18.40 -2.34 3.05
C GLN A 532 -19.36 -3.28 2.31
N LEU A 533 -20.19 -4.02 3.04
CA LEU A 533 -21.19 -4.90 2.44
C LEU A 533 -22.23 -4.13 1.60
N CYS A 534 -22.72 -2.99 2.09
CA CYS A 534 -23.61 -2.12 1.34
C CYS A 534 -22.98 -1.66 0.03
N LEU A 535 -21.74 -1.16 0.07
CA LEU A 535 -20.98 -0.72 -1.12
C LEU A 535 -20.75 -1.87 -2.10
N SER A 536 -20.32 -3.03 -1.60
CA SER A 536 -20.08 -4.21 -2.44
C SER A 536 -21.37 -4.68 -3.13
N ARG A 537 -22.48 -4.75 -2.42
CA ARG A 537 -23.80 -5.12 -2.99
C ARG A 537 -24.26 -4.12 -4.04
N PHE A 538 -24.08 -2.83 -3.78
CA PHE A 538 -24.45 -1.79 -4.73
C PHE A 538 -23.67 -1.90 -6.05
N ILE A 539 -22.35 -2.12 -5.97
CA ILE A 539 -21.50 -2.28 -7.16
C ILE A 539 -21.86 -3.57 -7.89
N LEU A 540 -21.95 -4.69 -7.17
CA LEU A 540 -22.27 -5.99 -7.76
C LEU A 540 -23.63 -5.98 -8.48
N LYS A 541 -24.65 -5.33 -7.91
CA LYS A 541 -25.96 -5.19 -8.57
C LYS A 541 -25.88 -4.51 -9.94
N ARG A 542 -24.93 -3.59 -10.12
CA ARG A 542 -24.75 -2.85 -11.37
C ARG A 542 -23.96 -3.60 -12.43
N ILE A 543 -23.12 -4.55 -12.02
CA ILE A 543 -22.25 -5.30 -12.94
C ILE A 543 -22.71 -6.76 -13.17
N LYS A 544 -23.74 -7.23 -12.44
CA LYS A 544 -24.15 -8.65 -12.40
C LYS A 544 -24.44 -9.27 -13.77
N ASN A 545 -24.99 -8.48 -14.70
CA ASN A 545 -25.44 -8.97 -16.02
C ASN A 545 -24.56 -8.44 -17.15
N ILE A 546 -23.36 -7.93 -16.84
CA ILE A 546 -22.47 -7.34 -17.84
C ILE A 546 -21.36 -8.33 -18.15
N HIS A 547 -21.28 -8.76 -19.39
CA HIS A 547 -20.29 -9.73 -19.87
C HIS A 547 -19.14 -9.05 -20.62
N SER A 548 -19.40 -7.89 -21.24
CA SER A 548 -18.38 -7.12 -21.94
C SER A 548 -17.48 -6.35 -20.98
N SER A 549 -16.17 -6.40 -21.20
CA SER A 549 -15.17 -5.65 -20.41
C SER A 549 -15.37 -4.13 -20.50
N SER A 550 -15.75 -3.62 -21.69
CA SER A 550 -16.04 -2.21 -21.95
C SER A 550 -17.26 -1.73 -21.14
N ASP A 551 -18.37 -2.49 -21.22
CA ASP A 551 -19.61 -2.14 -20.51
C ASP A 551 -19.43 -2.25 -18.99
N MET A 552 -18.61 -3.19 -18.52
CA MET A 552 -18.27 -3.30 -17.10
C MET A 552 -17.49 -2.07 -16.62
N LYS A 553 -16.51 -1.56 -17.40
CA LYS A 553 -15.78 -0.32 -17.10
C LYS A 553 -16.74 0.88 -17.06
N ASN A 554 -17.64 0.98 -18.03
CA ASN A 554 -18.63 2.06 -18.07
C ASN A 554 -19.61 2.01 -16.88
N ALA A 555 -20.10 0.83 -16.52
CA ALA A 555 -20.95 0.62 -15.37
C ALA A 555 -20.25 0.97 -14.04
N LEU A 556 -18.99 0.59 -13.90
CA LEU A 556 -18.17 0.98 -12.74
C LEU A 556 -17.94 2.49 -12.70
N LYS A 557 -17.61 3.13 -13.82
CA LYS A 557 -17.47 4.58 -13.93
C LYS A 557 -18.77 5.31 -13.54
N ALA A 558 -19.91 4.83 -14.02
CA ALA A 558 -21.22 5.34 -13.63
C ALA A 558 -21.52 5.13 -12.15
N ALA A 559 -21.18 3.95 -11.60
CA ALA A 559 -21.33 3.66 -10.18
C ALA A 559 -20.54 4.62 -9.28
N TRP A 560 -19.35 5.03 -9.70
CA TRP A 560 -18.49 5.95 -8.98
C TRP A 560 -18.66 7.42 -9.38
N SER A 561 -19.69 7.75 -10.15
CA SER A 561 -19.99 9.14 -10.52
C SER A 561 -20.32 10.00 -9.28
N SER A 562 -20.15 11.32 -9.40
CA SER A 562 -20.51 12.27 -8.33
C SER A 562 -22.01 12.29 -8.00
N ARG A 563 -22.85 11.87 -8.96
CA ARG A 563 -24.32 11.80 -8.79
C ARG A 563 -24.79 10.47 -8.22
N SER A 564 -23.90 9.47 -8.10
CA SER A 564 -24.28 8.16 -7.56
C SER A 564 -24.44 8.20 -6.06
N ALA A 565 -25.58 7.73 -5.59
CA ALA A 565 -25.90 7.60 -4.18
C ALA A 565 -26.51 6.22 -3.90
N MET A 566 -26.46 5.79 -2.65
CA MET A 566 -27.00 4.51 -2.22
C MET A 566 -27.67 4.62 -0.84
N ARG A 567 -28.61 3.73 -0.59
CA ARG A 567 -29.19 3.55 0.74
C ARG A 567 -28.29 2.73 1.62
N ILE A 568 -28.12 3.15 2.88
CA ILE A 568 -27.40 2.36 3.89
C ILE A 568 -28.37 1.46 4.66
N SER A 569 -27.86 0.31 5.11
CA SER A 569 -28.63 -0.61 5.94
C SER A 569 -28.74 -0.11 7.38
N HIS A 570 -29.69 -0.68 8.17
CA HIS A 570 -29.79 -0.42 9.61
C HIS A 570 -28.48 -0.69 10.35
N ALA A 571 -27.80 -1.79 10.01
CA ALA A 571 -26.52 -2.16 10.61
C ALA A 571 -25.40 -1.16 10.26
N ALA A 572 -25.30 -0.73 8.99
CA ALA A 572 -24.32 0.27 8.59
C ALA A 572 -24.58 1.63 9.27
N ALA A 573 -25.83 2.05 9.40
CA ALA A 573 -26.20 3.28 10.12
C ALA A 573 -25.82 3.21 11.60
N ARG A 574 -26.03 2.06 12.24
CA ARG A 574 -25.62 1.82 13.63
C ARG A 574 -24.09 1.89 13.80
N ASP A 575 -23.34 1.21 12.92
CA ASP A 575 -21.88 1.20 12.97
C ASP A 575 -21.30 2.60 12.81
N LEU A 576 -21.84 3.41 11.88
CA LEU A 576 -21.39 4.78 11.66
C LEU A 576 -21.68 5.69 12.87
N ARG A 577 -22.83 5.55 13.52
CA ARG A 577 -23.14 6.27 14.75
C ARG A 577 -22.24 5.84 15.91
N HIS A 578 -21.96 4.54 16.02
CA HIS A 578 -21.02 4.03 17.02
C HIS A 578 -19.60 4.56 16.78
N LEU A 579 -19.13 4.56 15.54
CA LEU A 579 -17.87 5.18 15.17
C LEU A 579 -17.84 6.67 15.53
N GLN A 580 -18.92 7.39 15.27
CA GLN A 580 -19.05 8.80 15.65
C GLN A 580 -18.95 9.01 17.17
N SER A 581 -19.62 8.18 17.98
CA SER A 581 -19.52 8.24 19.45
C SER A 581 -18.12 7.93 19.94
N LEU A 582 -17.42 6.95 19.34
CA LEU A 582 -16.03 6.64 19.68
C LEU A 582 -15.08 7.79 19.37
N LEU A 583 -15.28 8.49 18.25
CA LEU A 583 -14.47 9.65 17.87
C LEU A 583 -14.67 10.86 18.80
N ILE A 584 -15.87 10.99 19.38
CA ILE A 584 -16.20 12.02 20.37
C ILE A 584 -15.62 11.65 21.74
N SER A 585 -15.60 10.35 22.08
CA SER A 585 -15.01 9.86 23.31
C SER A 585 -13.50 10.11 23.31
N GLN A 586 -13.01 10.74 24.35
CA GLN A 586 -11.59 11.06 24.52
C GLN A 586 -10.83 10.00 25.33
N GLU A 587 -11.26 8.74 25.31
CA GLU A 587 -10.56 7.67 26.03
C GLU A 587 -9.17 7.43 25.43
N PRO A 588 -8.08 7.76 26.15
CA PRO A 588 -6.72 7.70 25.61
C PRO A 588 -6.28 6.29 25.21
N ALA A 589 -6.73 5.27 25.94
CA ALA A 589 -6.32 3.89 25.72
C ALA A 589 -6.68 3.33 24.33
N VAL A 590 -7.76 3.83 23.71
CA VAL A 590 -8.18 3.41 22.36
C VAL A 590 -7.33 4.04 21.27
N TRP A 591 -6.83 5.26 21.49
CA TRP A 591 -6.13 6.07 20.51
C TRP A 591 -4.62 5.97 20.60
N HIS A 592 -4.08 5.54 21.73
CA HIS A 592 -2.67 5.32 21.98
C HIS A 592 -2.39 3.83 22.18
N ARG A 593 -1.63 3.24 21.26
CA ARG A 593 -1.33 1.80 21.32
C ARG A 593 0.14 1.58 21.59
N PRO A 594 0.49 0.70 22.56
CA PRO A 594 1.87 0.27 22.75
C PRO A 594 2.46 -0.34 21.48
N LEU A 595 3.70 -0.04 21.14
CA LEU A 595 4.38 -0.60 19.98
C LEU A 595 4.48 -2.13 20.06
N SER A 596 4.61 -2.68 21.27
CA SER A 596 4.60 -4.13 21.53
C SER A 596 3.43 -4.87 20.90
N LEU A 597 2.26 -4.20 20.79
CA LEU A 597 1.05 -4.75 20.18
C LEU A 597 0.98 -4.56 18.66
N LEU A 598 1.79 -3.69 18.10
CA LEU A 598 1.78 -3.33 16.68
C LEU A 598 2.90 -4.01 15.88
N ILE A 599 3.85 -4.63 16.57
CA ILE A 599 4.97 -5.38 16.00
C ILE A 599 4.77 -6.88 16.18
N PRO A 600 5.35 -7.73 15.32
CA PRO A 600 5.40 -9.17 15.59
C PRO A 600 6.17 -9.45 16.86
N LYS A 601 5.52 -10.10 17.79
CA LYS A 601 6.07 -10.63 19.06
C LYS A 601 5.47 -12.01 19.33
N ASP A 602 6.16 -12.78 20.16
CA ASP A 602 5.63 -14.07 20.61
C ASP A 602 4.37 -13.87 21.45
N PRO A 603 3.40 -14.79 21.33
CA PRO A 603 2.18 -14.72 22.12
C PRO A 603 2.48 -14.97 23.59
N ASN A 604 1.79 -14.22 24.47
CA ASN A 604 1.80 -14.47 25.90
C ASN A 604 0.85 -15.63 26.26
N PHE A 605 -0.21 -15.77 25.46
CA PHE A 605 -1.28 -16.74 25.69
C PHE A 605 -1.63 -17.46 24.40
N ILE A 606 -1.71 -18.79 24.47
CA ILE A 606 -2.05 -19.64 23.32
C ILE A 606 -3.30 -20.43 23.66
N GLY A 607 -4.29 -20.40 22.77
CA GLY A 607 -5.49 -21.21 22.82
C GLY A 607 -5.67 -22.03 21.57
N GLN A 608 -6.08 -23.28 21.69
CA GLN A 608 -6.37 -24.18 20.59
C GLN A 608 -7.86 -24.52 20.55
N SER A 609 -8.44 -24.59 19.38
CA SER A 609 -9.84 -24.97 19.21
C SER A 609 -10.02 -25.86 17.99
N ASP A 610 -11.02 -26.71 18.06
CA ASP A 610 -11.47 -27.60 17.02
C ASP A 610 -12.98 -27.80 17.08
N ALA A 611 -13.60 -28.21 15.99
CA ALA A 611 -15.01 -28.54 15.94
C ALA A 611 -15.28 -29.72 15.02
N CYS A 612 -16.32 -30.49 15.37
CA CYS A 612 -16.92 -31.46 14.49
C CYS A 612 -18.41 -31.14 14.25
N ASN A 613 -19.13 -31.99 13.54
CA ASN A 613 -20.56 -31.76 13.23
C ASN A 613 -21.45 -31.77 14.48
N ILE A 614 -21.02 -32.32 15.59
CA ILE A 614 -21.84 -32.52 16.80
C ILE A 614 -21.24 -31.88 18.04
N ALA A 615 -19.99 -31.43 18.00
CA ALA A 615 -19.32 -30.89 19.17
C ALA A 615 -18.22 -29.92 18.79
N MET A 616 -17.82 -29.11 19.77
CA MET A 616 -16.68 -28.21 19.72
C MET A 616 -15.85 -28.37 20.96
N GLY A 617 -14.56 -28.22 20.84
CA GLY A 617 -13.62 -28.30 21.96
C GLY A 617 -12.57 -27.19 21.86
N GLY A 618 -12.01 -26.83 23.00
CA GLY A 618 -10.89 -25.90 23.04
C GLY A 618 -10.18 -25.96 24.39
N LEU A 619 -8.94 -25.58 24.36
CA LEU A 619 -8.07 -25.51 25.53
C LEU A 619 -7.12 -24.32 25.43
N SER A 620 -6.51 -23.97 26.55
CA SER A 620 -5.41 -23.03 26.61
C SER A 620 -4.35 -23.52 27.58
N GLN A 621 -3.10 -23.25 27.26
CA GLN A 621 -1.94 -23.65 28.04
C GLN A 621 -1.22 -22.46 28.71
N VAL A 622 -1.91 -21.36 28.89
CA VAL A 622 -1.28 -20.11 29.30
C VAL A 622 -1.69 -19.74 30.72
N LEU A 623 -0.96 -18.88 31.38
CA LEU A 623 -1.14 -18.49 32.78
C LEU A 623 -0.78 -19.63 33.79
N ARG A 624 0.01 -20.60 33.38
CA ARG A 624 0.38 -21.76 34.19
C ARG A 624 -0.80 -22.57 34.74
N PHE A 625 -1.97 -22.36 34.24
CA PHE A 625 -3.11 -23.24 34.38
C PHE A 625 -3.71 -23.47 32.98
N GLN A 626 -4.38 -24.58 32.85
CA GLN A 626 -5.00 -24.99 31.63
C GLN A 626 -6.50 -25.14 31.85
N TRP A 627 -7.31 -24.79 30.88
CA TRP A 627 -8.74 -25.07 30.87
C TRP A 627 -9.14 -25.77 29.58
N ARG A 628 -10.29 -26.44 29.63
CA ARG A 628 -10.90 -27.04 28.45
C ARG A 628 -12.36 -26.66 28.35
N LEU A 629 -12.88 -26.59 27.16
CA LEU A 629 -14.29 -26.52 26.87
C LEU A 629 -14.79 -27.97 26.72
N SER A 630 -15.73 -28.41 27.57
CA SER A 630 -16.38 -29.70 27.38
C SER A 630 -17.52 -29.53 26.40
N ASN A 631 -17.91 -30.63 25.71
CA ASN A 631 -19.06 -30.61 24.78
C ASN A 631 -20.38 -30.26 25.50
N ALA A 632 -20.50 -30.57 26.80
CA ALA A 632 -21.62 -30.14 27.64
C ALA A 632 -21.73 -28.61 27.77
N ALA A 633 -20.65 -27.86 27.55
CA ALA A 633 -20.66 -26.40 27.52
C ALA A 633 -21.49 -25.81 26.36
N PHE A 634 -21.76 -26.59 25.34
CA PHE A 634 -22.51 -26.17 24.17
C PHE A 634 -23.97 -26.68 24.14
N SER A 635 -24.45 -27.26 25.21
CA SER A 635 -25.80 -27.84 25.32
C SER A 635 -26.93 -26.83 25.12
N GLY A 636 -26.66 -25.52 25.22
CA GLY A 636 -27.63 -24.46 24.96
C GLY A 636 -27.59 -23.90 23.56
N LEU A 637 -26.70 -24.37 22.69
CA LEU A 637 -26.73 -23.97 21.27
C LEU A 637 -27.87 -24.69 20.55
N PRO A 638 -28.43 -24.09 19.47
CA PRO A 638 -29.51 -24.75 18.72
C PRO A 638 -29.10 -26.18 18.37
N PRO A 639 -29.99 -27.14 18.56
CA PRO A 639 -29.68 -28.56 18.34
C PRO A 639 -29.50 -28.82 16.85
N TRP A 640 -28.29 -28.71 16.35
CA TRP A 640 -27.89 -29.21 15.07
C TRP A 640 -27.87 -30.73 15.05
N LYS A 641 -28.07 -31.36 16.23
CA LYS A 641 -28.11 -32.79 16.45
C LYS A 641 -29.35 -33.51 15.96
N GLU A 642 -30.49 -32.89 15.93
CA GLU A 642 -31.79 -33.58 15.91
C GLU A 642 -32.68 -33.20 14.73
N GLN A 643 -32.26 -32.32 13.87
CA GLN A 643 -33.07 -32.01 12.71
C GLN A 643 -32.73 -33.02 11.61
N PRO A 644 -33.69 -33.85 11.23
CA PRO A 644 -33.52 -34.65 10.01
C PRO A 644 -33.38 -33.64 8.89
N LEU A 645 -32.39 -33.79 8.09
CA LEU A 645 -32.03 -33.33 6.75
C LEU A 645 -32.86 -32.23 6.03
N VAL A 646 -33.80 -31.58 6.69
CA VAL A 646 -34.69 -30.55 6.16
C VAL A 646 -34.50 -29.22 6.90
N GLY A 647 -33.37 -28.60 6.69
CA GLY A 647 -33.04 -27.29 7.19
C GLY A 647 -31.62 -26.89 6.79
N PRO A 648 -31.21 -25.61 6.81
CA PRO A 648 -29.86 -25.24 6.48
C PRO A 648 -28.90 -25.87 7.50
N GLN A 649 -28.20 -26.92 7.10
CA GLN A 649 -27.08 -27.44 7.86
C GLN A 649 -26.02 -26.36 7.93
N TRP A 650 -25.65 -25.96 9.15
CA TRP A 650 -24.51 -25.07 9.34
C TRP A 650 -23.24 -25.75 8.84
N HIS A 651 -22.54 -25.09 7.95
CA HIS A 651 -21.25 -25.60 7.44
C HIS A 651 -20.23 -25.73 8.56
N ILE A 652 -19.40 -26.76 8.52
CA ILE A 652 -18.35 -27.04 9.53
C ILE A 652 -17.51 -25.78 9.86
N ASN A 653 -17.21 -24.94 8.88
CA ASN A 653 -16.47 -23.69 9.11
C ASN A 653 -17.16 -22.75 10.11
N ILE A 654 -18.49 -22.80 10.25
CA ILE A 654 -19.23 -22.01 11.26
C ILE A 654 -19.01 -22.60 12.63
N HIS A 655 -19.03 -23.93 12.76
CA HIS A 655 -18.73 -24.62 14.01
C HIS A 655 -17.31 -24.30 14.48
N GLU A 656 -16.34 -24.34 13.58
CA GLU A 656 -14.96 -23.98 13.84
C GLU A 656 -14.84 -22.53 14.31
N PHE A 657 -15.56 -21.62 13.66
CA PHE A 657 -15.54 -20.21 14.06
C PHE A 657 -16.22 -19.98 15.41
N LEU A 658 -17.27 -20.74 15.74
CA LEU A 658 -17.89 -20.71 17.06
C LEU A 658 -16.91 -21.23 18.14
N GLY A 659 -16.16 -22.30 17.85
CA GLY A 659 -15.08 -22.79 18.70
C GLY A 659 -14.05 -21.69 18.99
N ILE A 660 -13.62 -20.95 17.97
CA ILE A 660 -12.71 -19.81 18.10
C ILE A 660 -13.33 -18.70 18.98
N ILE A 661 -14.60 -18.32 18.75
CA ILE A 661 -15.29 -17.28 19.55
C ILE A 661 -15.36 -17.66 21.03
N ILE A 662 -15.76 -18.89 21.33
CA ILE A 662 -15.92 -19.36 22.72
C ILE A 662 -14.55 -19.48 23.40
N ASN A 663 -13.55 -20.01 22.72
CA ASN A 663 -12.21 -20.11 23.27
C ASN A 663 -11.59 -18.72 23.53
N THR A 664 -11.76 -17.79 22.58
CA THR A 664 -11.35 -16.38 22.76
C THR A 664 -12.02 -15.77 23.98
N PHE A 665 -13.33 -15.97 24.13
CA PHE A 665 -14.08 -15.46 25.28
C PHE A 665 -13.50 -16.00 26.59
N PHE A 666 -13.23 -17.29 26.70
CA PHE A 666 -12.66 -17.87 27.90
C PHE A 666 -11.23 -17.38 28.18
N MET A 667 -10.40 -17.18 27.17
CA MET A 667 -9.08 -16.58 27.35
C MET A 667 -9.21 -15.18 27.93
N MET A 668 -10.07 -14.34 27.36
CA MET A 668 -10.34 -12.98 27.87
C MET A 668 -10.89 -12.99 29.29
N PHE A 669 -11.87 -13.85 29.54
CA PHE A 669 -12.56 -13.92 30.84
C PHE A 669 -11.63 -14.43 31.95
N SER A 670 -10.85 -15.45 31.66
CA SER A 670 -9.82 -15.96 32.55
C SER A 670 -8.76 -14.89 32.86
N PHE A 671 -8.25 -14.22 31.82
CA PHE A 671 -7.30 -13.13 31.99
C PHE A 671 -7.87 -12.02 32.87
N ALA A 672 -9.05 -11.49 32.54
CA ALA A 672 -9.69 -10.41 33.30
C ALA A 672 -9.95 -10.79 34.76
N TYR A 673 -10.35 -12.03 35.03
CA TYR A 673 -10.55 -12.54 36.38
C TYR A 673 -9.23 -12.54 37.18
N HIS A 674 -8.17 -13.15 36.64
CA HIS A 674 -6.88 -13.24 37.34
C HIS A 674 -6.20 -11.88 37.48
N HIS A 675 -6.32 -11.00 36.50
CA HIS A 675 -5.82 -9.63 36.59
C HIS A 675 -6.50 -8.86 37.74
N ARG A 676 -7.84 -8.94 37.84
CA ARG A 676 -8.59 -8.31 38.97
C ARG A 676 -8.24 -8.86 40.33
N GLN A 677 -7.77 -10.10 40.43
CA GLN A 677 -7.32 -10.73 41.68
C GLN A 677 -5.84 -10.41 42.01
N GLY A 678 -5.17 -9.61 41.21
CA GLY A 678 -3.74 -9.33 41.38
C GLY A 678 -2.87 -10.58 41.30
N SER A 679 -3.28 -11.57 40.52
CA SER A 679 -2.58 -12.85 40.43
C SER A 679 -1.18 -12.66 39.80
N PRO A 680 -0.10 -13.19 40.43
CA PRO A 680 1.25 -13.10 39.90
C PRO A 680 1.44 -13.90 38.60
N ILE A 681 0.43 -14.63 38.16
CA ILE A 681 0.42 -15.39 36.92
C ILE A 681 0.36 -14.46 35.69
N ILE A 682 -0.26 -13.28 35.89
CA ILE A 682 -0.32 -12.26 34.81
C ILE A 682 0.96 -11.42 34.89
N PRO A 683 1.83 -11.47 33.87
CA PRO A 683 3.03 -10.64 33.86
C PRO A 683 2.66 -9.17 33.72
N ASP A 684 3.43 -8.30 34.39
CA ASP A 684 3.31 -6.85 34.21
C ASP A 684 3.94 -6.46 32.87
N LEU A 685 3.11 -6.20 31.87
CA LEU A 685 3.48 -5.86 30.51
C LEU A 685 2.69 -4.64 30.03
N ASP A 686 3.24 -3.97 29.03
CA ASP A 686 2.58 -2.83 28.37
C ASP A 686 1.43 -3.26 27.42
N GLY A 687 1.31 -4.58 27.17
CA GLY A 687 0.24 -5.18 26.38
C GLY A 687 0.38 -6.69 26.26
N TRP A 688 -0.73 -7.37 25.99
CA TRP A 688 -0.81 -8.83 25.96
C TRP A 688 -1.20 -9.35 24.58
N ILE A 689 -0.56 -10.43 24.15
CA ILE A 689 -0.76 -11.07 22.85
C ILE A 689 -1.37 -12.44 23.05
N PHE A 690 -2.56 -12.62 22.48
CA PHE A 690 -3.32 -13.86 22.49
C PHE A 690 -3.25 -14.50 21.10
N LEU A 691 -2.79 -15.74 21.03
CA LEU A 691 -2.77 -16.53 19.79
C LEU A 691 -3.85 -17.59 19.85
N LEU A 692 -4.67 -17.65 18.80
CA LEU A 692 -5.65 -18.70 18.60
C LEU A 692 -5.19 -19.60 17.46
N GLU A 693 -5.05 -20.89 17.77
CA GLU A 693 -4.66 -21.93 16.83
C GLU A 693 -5.89 -22.77 16.49
N ALA A 694 -6.09 -23.01 15.20
CA ALA A 694 -7.12 -23.90 14.67
C ALA A 694 -6.68 -24.47 13.33
N ASP A 695 -7.21 -25.62 12.95
CA ASP A 695 -6.89 -26.25 11.67
C ASP A 695 -7.76 -25.75 10.51
N ASN A 696 -8.78 -24.93 10.77
CA ASN A 696 -9.68 -24.39 9.77
C ASN A 696 -9.27 -23.01 9.28
N THR A 697 -8.68 -22.97 8.09
CA THR A 697 -8.22 -21.72 7.46
C THR A 697 -9.35 -20.72 7.16
N SER A 698 -10.57 -21.19 6.91
CA SER A 698 -11.74 -20.34 6.67
C SER A 698 -12.18 -19.61 7.93
N ALA A 699 -12.28 -20.31 9.05
CA ALA A 699 -12.62 -19.73 10.36
C ALA A 699 -11.58 -18.71 10.80
N LEU A 700 -10.30 -19.01 10.66
CA LEU A 700 -9.20 -18.08 10.91
C LEU A 700 -9.20 -16.87 9.95
N SER A 701 -9.60 -17.09 8.69
CA SER A 701 -9.78 -15.98 7.74
C SER A 701 -10.92 -15.05 8.17
N TRP A 702 -12.01 -15.57 8.72
CA TRP A 702 -13.12 -14.75 9.23
C TRP A 702 -12.70 -13.94 10.46
N MET A 703 -11.92 -14.54 11.36
CA MET A 703 -11.30 -13.83 12.47
C MET A 703 -10.43 -12.65 12.01
N ARG A 704 -9.60 -12.85 10.97
CA ARG A 704 -8.64 -11.84 10.49
C ARG A 704 -9.21 -10.84 9.48
N ARG A 705 -10.16 -11.27 8.64
CA ARG A 705 -10.63 -10.53 7.45
C ARG A 705 -12.16 -10.39 7.45
N LEU A 706 -12.69 -9.89 8.52
CA LEU A 706 -14.13 -9.75 8.81
C LEU A 706 -14.98 -9.20 7.65
N SER A 707 -14.42 -8.39 6.78
CA SER A 707 -15.16 -7.66 5.74
C SER A 707 -15.44 -8.43 4.44
N ARG A 708 -14.94 -9.68 4.28
CA ARG A 708 -15.05 -10.42 3.01
C ARG A 708 -16.26 -11.35 2.92
N ASN A 709 -16.86 -11.71 4.04
CA ASN A 709 -17.98 -12.64 4.05
C ASN A 709 -19.30 -11.93 3.68
N ARG A 710 -20.16 -12.64 2.95
CA ARG A 710 -21.46 -12.11 2.49
C ARG A 710 -22.64 -12.75 3.20
N GLU A 711 -22.44 -13.87 3.86
CA GLU A 711 -23.49 -14.58 4.58
C GLU A 711 -23.88 -13.81 5.86
N PRO A 712 -25.16 -13.40 6.00
CA PRO A 712 -25.57 -12.49 7.07
C PRO A 712 -25.28 -12.98 8.48
N HIS A 713 -25.45 -14.27 8.75
CA HIS A 713 -25.17 -14.87 10.06
C HIS A 713 -23.67 -14.90 10.37
N ILE A 714 -22.81 -15.19 9.38
CA ILE A 714 -21.35 -15.13 9.57
C ILE A 714 -20.90 -13.70 9.84
N VAL A 715 -21.48 -12.72 9.13
CA VAL A 715 -21.21 -11.29 9.38
C VAL A 715 -21.57 -10.91 10.81
N GLN A 716 -22.69 -11.42 11.35
CA GLN A 716 -23.08 -11.14 12.74
C GLN A 716 -22.17 -11.83 13.75
N LEU A 717 -21.75 -13.05 13.50
CA LEU A 717 -20.73 -13.73 14.32
C LEU A 717 -19.38 -12.99 14.30
N CYS A 718 -18.93 -12.54 13.14
CA CYS A 718 -17.76 -11.67 13.03
C CYS A 718 -17.93 -10.38 13.83
N HIS A 719 -19.14 -9.80 13.82
CA HIS A 719 -19.44 -8.61 14.60
C HIS A 719 -19.40 -8.89 16.11
N LEU A 720 -19.98 -10.01 16.59
CA LEU A 720 -19.87 -10.45 17.97
C LEU A 720 -18.42 -10.61 18.40
N TYR A 721 -17.63 -11.36 17.60
CA TYR A 721 -16.20 -11.54 17.88
C TYR A 721 -15.47 -10.20 18.01
N SER A 722 -15.66 -9.31 17.05
CA SER A 722 -15.00 -7.99 17.05
C SER A 722 -15.44 -7.12 18.22
N HIS A 723 -16.72 -7.20 18.61
CA HIS A 723 -17.27 -6.47 19.75
C HIS A 723 -16.63 -6.93 21.06
N LEU A 724 -16.50 -8.24 21.25
CA LEU A 724 -15.82 -8.82 22.43
C LEU A 724 -14.37 -8.34 22.53
N VAL A 725 -13.63 -8.46 21.43
CA VAL A 725 -12.23 -8.08 21.41
C VAL A 725 -12.05 -6.57 21.56
N PHE A 726 -12.93 -5.77 20.96
CA PHE A 726 -12.89 -4.32 21.12
C PHE A 726 -13.14 -3.91 22.57
N HIS A 727 -14.19 -4.47 23.21
CA HIS A 727 -14.50 -4.23 24.61
C HIS A 727 -13.33 -4.64 25.53
N PHE A 728 -12.76 -5.81 25.29
CA PHE A 728 -11.61 -6.28 26.07
C PHE A 728 -10.38 -5.37 25.91
N ASN A 729 -10.15 -4.86 24.70
CA ASN A 729 -9.05 -3.91 24.44
C ASN A 729 -9.22 -2.56 25.15
N ASN A 730 -10.44 -2.13 25.42
CA ASN A 730 -10.70 -0.92 26.23
C ASN A 730 -10.32 -1.13 27.69
N LEU A 731 -10.41 -2.36 28.19
CA LEU A 731 -10.04 -2.72 29.55
C LEU A 731 -8.55 -3.06 29.66
N PHE A 732 -8.02 -3.77 28.68
CA PHE A 732 -6.67 -4.33 28.69
C PHE A 732 -6.05 -4.19 27.30
N PRO A 733 -4.98 -3.37 27.13
CA PRO A 733 -4.28 -3.27 25.85
C PRO A 733 -3.83 -4.66 25.36
N SER A 734 -4.39 -5.13 24.26
CA SER A 734 -4.16 -6.51 23.81
C SER A 734 -4.23 -6.66 22.29
N ARG A 735 -3.64 -7.73 21.75
CA ARG A 735 -3.73 -8.17 20.37
C ARG A 735 -4.18 -9.62 20.30
N PHE A 736 -5.05 -9.93 19.36
CA PHE A 736 -5.53 -11.27 19.09
C PHE A 736 -5.08 -11.70 17.69
N ASP A 737 -4.21 -12.71 17.65
CA ASP A 737 -3.71 -13.29 16.41
C ASP A 737 -4.32 -14.69 16.22
N GLY A 738 -4.46 -15.12 14.99
CA GLY A 738 -4.85 -16.48 14.66
C GLY A 738 -3.76 -17.17 13.83
N GLN A 739 -3.51 -18.44 14.07
CA GLN A 739 -2.54 -19.22 13.32
C GLN A 739 -3.16 -20.58 12.92
N HIS A 740 -2.86 -21.00 11.70
CA HIS A 740 -3.23 -22.34 11.27
C HIS A 740 -2.30 -23.35 11.93
N LEU A 741 -2.90 -24.32 12.62
CA LEU A 741 -2.25 -25.49 13.18
C LEU A 741 -2.70 -26.70 12.36
N ALA A 742 -1.78 -27.49 11.83
CA ALA A 742 -2.16 -28.68 11.08
C ALA A 742 -2.96 -29.63 11.98
N GLY A 743 -4.05 -30.23 11.48
CA GLY A 743 -4.95 -31.08 12.27
C GLY A 743 -4.24 -32.24 13.01
N ILE A 744 -3.15 -32.76 12.42
CA ILE A 744 -2.29 -33.77 13.06
C ILE A 744 -1.58 -33.25 14.33
N LEU A 745 -1.46 -31.93 14.50
CA LEU A 745 -0.87 -31.29 15.68
C LEU A 745 -1.92 -30.75 16.64
N ASN A 746 -3.19 -30.59 16.20
CA ASN A 746 -4.31 -30.10 16.99
C ASN A 746 -5.02 -31.22 17.77
N VAL A 747 -4.24 -32.21 18.23
CA VAL A 747 -4.78 -33.48 18.74
C VAL A 747 -5.63 -33.35 19.99
N GLU A 748 -5.30 -32.46 20.89
CA GLU A 748 -6.02 -32.25 22.15
C GLU A 748 -7.36 -31.56 21.94
N ALA A 749 -7.42 -30.53 21.10
CA ALA A 749 -8.66 -29.85 20.74
C ALA A 749 -9.55 -30.76 19.87
N ASP A 750 -8.97 -31.52 18.93
CA ASP A 750 -9.68 -32.55 18.16
C ASP A 750 -10.30 -33.61 19.06
N ALA A 751 -9.58 -34.08 20.08
CA ALA A 751 -10.12 -35.05 21.03
C ALA A 751 -11.30 -34.48 21.83
N LEU A 752 -11.26 -33.22 22.25
CA LEU A 752 -12.37 -32.56 22.95
C LEU A 752 -13.60 -32.35 22.05
N SER A 753 -13.41 -32.18 20.74
CA SER A 753 -14.48 -31.96 19.77
C SER A 753 -15.16 -33.25 19.31
N ARG A 754 -14.58 -34.46 19.59
CA ARG A 754 -15.03 -35.77 19.07
C ARG A 754 -15.56 -36.71 20.14
N PRO A 755 -16.77 -36.45 20.70
CA PRO A 755 -17.33 -37.29 21.75
C PRO A 755 -17.59 -38.75 21.33
N GLN A 756 -17.75 -39.00 20.03
CA GLN A 756 -17.89 -40.38 19.51
C GLN A 756 -16.61 -41.24 19.70
N LYS A 757 -15.44 -40.57 19.54
CA LYS A 757 -14.13 -41.21 19.68
C LYS A 757 -13.74 -41.35 21.15
N PHE A 758 -14.18 -40.42 21.99
CA PHE A 758 -13.92 -40.35 23.41
C PHE A 758 -15.24 -40.20 24.16
N PRO A 759 -16.05 -41.26 24.33
CA PRO A 759 -17.42 -41.15 24.85
C PRO A 759 -17.47 -40.78 26.32
N THR A 760 -16.37 -41.00 27.05
CA THR A 760 -16.26 -40.62 28.49
C THR A 760 -15.01 -39.82 28.77
N TYR A 761 -15.03 -39.05 29.85
CA TYR A 761 -13.84 -38.39 30.34
C TYR A 761 -12.72 -39.35 30.70
N ALA A 762 -13.04 -40.55 31.19
CA ALA A 762 -12.05 -41.58 31.50
C ALA A 762 -11.26 -41.99 30.25
N THR A 763 -11.94 -42.24 29.14
CA THR A 763 -11.27 -42.56 27.87
C THR A 763 -10.44 -41.38 27.32
N LEU A 764 -10.93 -40.14 27.48
CA LEU A 764 -10.19 -38.94 27.09
C LEU A 764 -8.90 -38.77 27.91
N PHE A 765 -8.99 -38.89 29.24
CA PHE A 765 -7.84 -38.72 30.14
C PHE A 765 -6.85 -39.85 30.08
N HIS A 766 -7.30 -41.07 29.75
CA HIS A 766 -6.39 -42.15 29.46
C HIS A 766 -5.50 -41.88 28.25
N SER A 767 -6.07 -41.26 27.21
CA SER A 767 -5.32 -40.87 25.98
C SER A 767 -4.51 -39.57 26.17
N PHE A 768 -4.99 -38.65 27.00
CA PHE A 768 -4.40 -37.33 27.25
C PHE A 768 -4.34 -37.02 28.77
N PRO A 769 -3.41 -37.63 29.49
CA PRO A 769 -3.34 -37.52 30.98
C PRO A 769 -3.18 -36.06 31.45
N GLY A 770 -2.49 -35.21 30.66
CA GLY A 770 -2.30 -33.80 30.96
C GLY A 770 -3.62 -33.01 31.09
N MET A 771 -4.68 -33.45 30.42
CA MET A 771 -5.98 -32.78 30.51
C MET A 771 -6.70 -33.01 31.82
N GLN A 772 -6.37 -34.02 32.60
CA GLN A 772 -7.05 -34.35 33.86
C GLN A 772 -6.88 -33.22 34.88
N SER A 773 -5.75 -32.55 34.88
CA SER A 773 -5.45 -31.42 35.79
C SER A 773 -6.10 -30.12 35.36
N LEU A 774 -6.68 -30.06 34.16
CA LEU A 774 -7.26 -28.84 33.61
C LEU A 774 -8.66 -28.57 34.12
N PRO A 775 -8.99 -27.38 34.63
CA PRO A 775 -10.34 -27.03 34.98
C PRO A 775 -11.24 -27.01 33.72
N ALA A 776 -12.44 -27.57 33.81
CA ALA A 776 -13.44 -27.48 32.77
C ALA A 776 -14.48 -26.41 33.09
N TYR A 777 -14.92 -25.74 32.02
CA TYR A 777 -15.90 -24.66 32.09
C TYR A 777 -17.06 -24.93 31.14
N ARG A 778 -18.28 -24.54 31.55
CA ARG A 778 -19.46 -24.49 30.69
C ARG A 778 -19.56 -23.10 30.04
N THR A 779 -20.00 -23.05 28.82
CA THR A 779 -20.26 -21.78 28.11
C THR A 779 -21.31 -20.96 28.86
N PRO A 780 -21.05 -19.70 29.20
CA PRO A 780 -22.00 -18.85 29.93
C PRO A 780 -23.29 -18.60 29.13
N PRO A 781 -24.47 -18.62 29.81
CA PRO A 781 -25.75 -18.36 29.14
C PRO A 781 -25.80 -17.06 28.33
N PRO A 782 -25.26 -15.90 28.76
CA PRO A 782 -25.24 -14.69 27.97
C PRO A 782 -24.49 -14.86 26.62
N LEU A 783 -23.36 -15.57 26.61
CA LEU A 783 -22.63 -15.85 25.38
C LEU A 783 -23.42 -16.77 24.44
N ILE A 784 -24.07 -17.79 24.98
CA ILE A 784 -24.96 -18.68 24.20
C ILE A 784 -26.10 -17.86 23.57
N SER A 785 -26.74 -16.98 24.34
CA SER A 785 -27.81 -16.11 23.87
C SER A 785 -27.34 -15.19 22.75
N ALA A 786 -26.16 -14.60 22.89
CA ALA A 786 -25.58 -13.73 21.87
C ALA A 786 -25.25 -14.50 20.59
N ILE A 787 -24.68 -15.70 20.69
CA ILE A 787 -24.40 -16.58 19.53
C ILE A 787 -25.72 -16.94 18.83
N ASN A 788 -26.75 -17.37 19.58
CA ASN A 788 -28.06 -17.73 19.02
C ASN A 788 -28.72 -16.53 18.32
N ALA A 789 -28.65 -15.34 18.92
CA ALA A 789 -29.13 -14.11 18.32
C ALA A 789 -28.41 -13.76 17.02
N CYS A 790 -27.10 -14.01 16.93
CA CYS A 790 -26.34 -13.84 15.69
C CYS A 790 -26.76 -14.84 14.59
N LEU A 791 -26.92 -16.09 14.96
CA LEU A 791 -27.34 -17.16 14.03
C LEU A 791 -28.77 -16.92 13.53
N SER A 792 -29.68 -16.47 14.41
CA SER A 792 -31.06 -16.13 14.10
C SER A 792 -31.24 -14.73 13.48
N ARG A 793 -30.16 -13.93 13.37
CA ARG A 793 -30.17 -12.53 12.89
C ARG A 793 -31.00 -11.57 13.76
N THR A 794 -31.14 -11.86 15.02
CA THR A 794 -31.90 -11.07 16.01
C THR A 794 -31.00 -10.35 17.02
N SER A 795 -29.67 -10.33 16.79
CA SER A 795 -28.72 -9.71 17.72
C SER A 795 -29.05 -8.24 17.95
N THR A 796 -29.19 -7.87 19.22
CA THR A 796 -29.44 -6.51 19.70
C THR A 796 -28.22 -5.97 20.45
N LYS A 797 -28.26 -4.68 20.83
CA LYS A 797 -27.21 -4.07 21.64
C LYS A 797 -27.22 -4.67 23.06
N GLU A 798 -28.39 -4.97 23.59
CA GLU A 798 -28.55 -5.58 24.93
C GLU A 798 -27.86 -6.94 25.00
N THR A 799 -28.11 -7.84 24.02
CA THR A 799 -27.48 -9.16 23.99
C THR A 799 -25.95 -9.10 23.87
N LEU A 800 -25.39 -8.06 23.28
CA LEU A 800 -23.94 -7.84 23.22
C LEU A 800 -23.40 -7.27 24.54
N ASN A 801 -24.16 -6.35 25.17
CA ASN A 801 -23.79 -5.77 26.45
C ASN A 801 -23.76 -6.81 27.57
N ASP A 802 -24.72 -7.72 27.64
CA ASP A 802 -24.78 -8.80 28.65
C ASP A 802 -23.49 -9.64 28.64
N VAL A 803 -22.91 -9.88 27.45
CA VAL A 803 -21.64 -10.63 27.31
C VAL A 803 -20.43 -9.77 27.74
N THR A 804 -20.42 -8.50 27.42
CA THR A 804 -19.32 -7.59 27.80
C THR A 804 -19.33 -7.28 29.29
N ASP A 805 -20.51 -7.17 29.89
CA ASP A 805 -20.65 -7.01 31.34
C ASP A 805 -20.13 -8.25 32.10
N LEU A 806 -20.36 -9.43 31.53
CA LEU A 806 -19.79 -10.65 32.07
C LEU A 806 -18.25 -10.65 32.03
N LEU A 807 -17.64 -10.17 30.95
CA LEU A 807 -16.18 -10.00 30.87
C LEU A 807 -15.65 -9.00 31.90
N SER A 808 -16.38 -7.90 32.12
CA SER A 808 -15.98 -6.83 33.03
C SER A 808 -16.14 -7.20 34.51
N PHE A 809 -17.23 -7.89 34.86
CA PHE A 809 -17.62 -8.06 36.26
C PHE A 809 -17.85 -9.52 36.69
N GLY A 810 -17.89 -10.45 35.74
CA GLY A 810 -18.24 -11.84 35.99
C GLY A 810 -17.21 -12.58 36.87
N LYS A 811 -17.70 -13.63 37.55
CA LYS A 811 -16.87 -14.55 38.34
C LYS A 811 -16.62 -15.83 37.55
N LEU A 812 -15.38 -16.06 37.13
CA LEU A 812 -14.99 -17.22 36.30
C LEU A 812 -15.43 -18.54 36.94
N ASN A 813 -15.23 -18.68 38.29
CA ASN A 813 -15.54 -19.89 39.03
C ASN A 813 -17.03 -20.26 38.99
N SER A 814 -17.95 -19.34 38.73
CA SER A 814 -19.38 -19.61 38.58
C SER A 814 -19.71 -20.53 37.40
N PHE A 815 -18.81 -20.65 36.43
CA PHE A 815 -18.97 -21.49 35.27
C PHE A 815 -18.07 -22.74 35.29
N ARG A 816 -17.30 -22.94 36.37
CA ARG A 816 -16.44 -24.12 36.52
C ARG A 816 -17.30 -25.34 36.77
N LEU A 817 -16.99 -26.42 36.07
CA LEU A 817 -17.61 -27.73 36.32
C LEU A 817 -16.92 -28.40 37.53
N GLY A 818 -17.70 -28.86 38.49
CA GLY A 818 -17.16 -29.49 39.69
C GLY A 818 -16.58 -30.90 39.45
N ALA A 819 -15.73 -31.40 40.37
CA ALA A 819 -15.05 -32.69 40.21
C ALA A 819 -16.02 -33.88 39.98
N LYS A 820 -17.19 -33.88 40.60
CA LYS A 820 -18.23 -34.89 40.38
C LYS A 820 -18.78 -34.93 38.95
N HIS A 821 -18.56 -33.90 38.16
CA HIS A 821 -18.98 -33.86 36.75
C HIS A 821 -18.04 -34.67 35.86
N TRP A 822 -16.87 -34.98 36.37
CA TRP A 822 -15.81 -35.70 35.65
C TRP A 822 -15.93 -37.25 35.80
N GLU A 823 -16.58 -37.74 36.87
CA GLU A 823 -16.56 -39.16 37.23
C GLU A 823 -17.67 -39.99 36.59
N SER A 824 -18.75 -39.42 36.12
CA SER A 824 -19.95 -40.16 35.80
C SER A 824 -20.67 -39.80 34.48
N LYS A 825 -20.17 -38.87 33.69
CA LYS A 825 -20.91 -38.40 32.51
C LYS A 825 -20.21 -38.67 31.20
N THR A 826 -21.00 -39.10 30.24
CA THR A 826 -20.66 -39.12 28.83
C THR A 826 -20.33 -37.71 28.34
N LEU A 827 -19.38 -37.59 27.43
CA LEU A 827 -19.02 -36.34 26.80
C LEU A 827 -20.14 -35.75 25.86
N LEU A 828 -21.22 -36.52 25.71
CA LEU A 828 -22.43 -36.16 24.91
C LEU A 828 -23.43 -35.36 25.73
#